data_5bfa10cc15bd48ffc0c19bb8befb023e
#
_entry.id   5bfa10cc15bd48ffc0c19bb8befb023e
#
_cell.length_a   1.000
_cell.length_b   1.000
_cell.length_c   1.000
_cell.angle_alpha   90.00
_cell.angle_beta   90.00
_cell.angle_gamma   90.00
#
_symmetry.space_group_name_H-M   'P 1'
#
loop_
_entity.id
_entity.type
_entity.pdbx_description
1 polymer ?
#
loop_
_entity_poly.entity_id
_entity_poly.type
_entity_poly.pdbx_seq_one_letter_code
_entity_poly.pdbx_strand_id
1 'polypeptide(L)'
;MNLGIPLELALILFSVNPTFDEMTKAKEWITASLGEESYAVPFSFNYGEQSSGNFIKTWKKEYSSEKLDENRTKHTIKFSDPDTHLEIRMESIVYSDFPAVEWVLYFKNNGSSDTPILDNILPLDIGFSGDKNYKLHYAKGALCCIDDFAPMEKTFGVGDSIHLQPGGGRSSSEFMPFFNLDMGIEGILIAIGWTGEWSATFNCDSEKNLQAKAGMALTHLKLHPSEEIRTPRIMMMFWKGEHTRGNNLLRRFILSHHRPKPNNTPLVLPIILSDWGGASADHHLEIIQRIIKNNLPIEYYWIDAEWFGKMPWHENAGNWEVRKELYPQGFKPISDMLHQSGRKFLLWFEPQRVCKGTPWYELKNRPNWLLELGDGTPEYKQRGINWGISHEDPRWIIYESRRNQIAENDMLLNIGEPEARKFLTDFLSDKVVEFGLDCYREDFNIAPLEYWRHADTSDRQGMTEIRYIESLYDMWDELLQRHPHLMIDNCASGGRRIDLETISRSTALWRTDWPADSLHKQCHSYGLFQWVPLHTTAGAVAENEYDLRSSMTAGLMVQFGSDDEKTRAILDQYLKIQKYFYGDYYPLTEYNTSRDVCMAWQFDYPEIGEGMVQAFRRENSSQESIKLYPKALDADAMYTMNNLDTSASDEMTGKELMENGFVVNTKNQPGSSIIVYKKSVNKDRDYYFDGRISREVLENYLSRSITMMDLLSG
;
A
#
# COMPACT_ATOMS: atom_id res chain seq x y z
N MET A 1 35.44 35.38 -7.52
CA MET A 1 34.03 35.53 -7.10
C MET A 1 33.49 34.14 -6.77
N ASN A 2 33.58 33.74 -5.51
CA ASN A 2 32.96 32.50 -5.06
C ASN A 2 31.46 32.82 -4.78
N LEU A 3 30.60 32.40 -5.69
CA LEU A 3 29.18 32.38 -5.41
C LEU A 3 28.93 31.19 -4.46
N GLY A 4 28.89 31.50 -3.17
CA GLY A 4 28.45 30.54 -2.15
C GLY A 4 26.97 30.20 -2.42
N ILE A 5 26.71 28.96 -2.84
CA ILE A 5 25.36 28.42 -2.90
C ILE A 5 24.87 28.38 -1.46
N PRO A 6 23.70 28.96 -1.11
CA PRO A 6 23.16 28.86 0.24
C PRO A 6 23.03 27.39 0.67
N LEU A 7 23.28 27.10 1.94
CA LEU A 7 23.24 25.74 2.50
C LEU A 7 21.88 25.03 2.25
N GLU A 8 20.79 25.82 2.24
CA GLU A 8 19.44 25.36 1.90
C GLU A 8 19.33 24.86 0.44
N LEU A 9 20.02 25.52 -0.51
CA LEU A 9 20.09 25.05 -1.90
C LEU A 9 20.94 23.77 -2.04
N ALA A 10 21.96 23.60 -1.21
CA ALA A 10 22.78 22.37 -1.21
C ALA A 10 22.01 21.17 -0.64
N LEU A 11 21.18 21.37 0.40
CA LEU A 11 20.32 20.32 0.97
C LEU A 11 19.25 19.84 -0.06
N ILE A 12 18.74 20.76 -0.89
CA ILE A 12 17.79 20.45 -1.96
C ILE A 12 18.41 19.59 -3.07
N LEU A 13 19.73 19.67 -3.28
CA LEU A 13 20.43 18.95 -4.36
C LEU A 13 20.64 17.46 -4.09
N PHE A 14 20.56 16.99 -2.83
CA PHE A 14 20.84 15.60 -2.45
C PHE A 14 19.61 14.81 -1.98
N SER A 15 18.46 15.46 -1.76
CA SER A 15 17.20 14.75 -1.47
C SER A 15 16.48 14.32 -2.75
N VAL A 16 15.68 13.25 -2.68
CA VAL A 16 14.77 12.85 -3.78
C VAL A 16 13.57 13.81 -3.85
N ASN A 17 13.84 15.12 -3.88
CA ASN A 17 12.81 16.12 -4.15
C ASN A 17 12.59 16.26 -5.65
N PRO A 18 11.36 16.61 -6.09
CA PRO A 18 11.06 16.87 -7.48
C PRO A 18 12.01 17.93 -8.08
N THR A 19 12.57 17.64 -9.24
CA THR A 19 13.41 18.60 -9.97
C THR A 19 12.55 19.51 -10.85
N PHE A 20 13.10 20.66 -11.22
CA PHE A 20 12.46 21.57 -12.17
C PHE A 20 12.11 20.89 -13.50
N ASP A 21 13.01 20.04 -14.00
CA ASP A 21 12.81 19.31 -15.27
C ASP A 21 11.64 18.32 -15.14
N GLU A 22 11.54 17.59 -14.03
CA GLU A 22 10.44 16.65 -13.77
C GLU A 22 9.10 17.39 -13.67
N MET A 23 9.06 18.50 -12.94
CA MET A 23 7.87 19.35 -12.81
C MET A 23 7.45 19.96 -14.15
N THR A 24 8.42 20.42 -14.96
CA THR A 24 8.15 20.97 -16.28
C THR A 24 7.56 19.91 -17.20
N LYS A 25 8.12 18.70 -17.21
CA LYS A 25 7.62 17.60 -18.03
C LYS A 25 6.20 17.17 -17.64
N ALA A 26 5.93 17.08 -16.33
CA ALA A 26 4.58 16.84 -15.84
C ALA A 26 3.60 17.91 -16.32
N LYS A 27 3.97 19.19 -16.20
CA LYS A 27 3.15 20.32 -16.63
C LYS A 27 2.87 20.30 -18.13
N GLU A 28 3.88 19.99 -18.95
CA GLU A 28 3.71 19.86 -20.41
C GLU A 28 2.71 18.76 -20.76
N TRP A 29 2.86 17.59 -20.15
CA TRP A 29 1.94 16.46 -20.36
C TRP A 29 0.52 16.81 -19.90
N ILE A 30 0.37 17.40 -18.70
CA ILE A 30 -0.92 17.83 -18.14
C ILE A 30 -1.61 18.83 -19.08
N THR A 31 -0.87 19.81 -19.58
CA THR A 31 -1.40 20.81 -20.51
C THR A 31 -1.86 20.17 -21.82
N ALA A 32 -1.08 19.23 -22.35
CA ALA A 32 -1.39 18.54 -23.60
C ALA A 32 -2.58 17.56 -23.46
N SER A 33 -2.75 16.91 -22.29
CA SER A 33 -3.73 15.85 -22.10
C SER A 33 -4.98 16.30 -21.33
N LEU A 34 -4.87 17.28 -20.44
CA LEU A 34 -5.94 17.74 -19.54
C LEU A 34 -6.28 19.22 -19.69
N GLY A 35 -5.63 19.93 -20.64
CA GLY A 35 -5.87 21.35 -20.87
C GLY A 35 -7.26 21.63 -21.43
N GLU A 36 -7.74 22.86 -21.22
CA GLU A 36 -9.06 23.33 -21.67
C GLU A 36 -9.27 23.11 -23.18
N GLU A 37 -8.28 23.40 -23.98
CA GLU A 37 -8.35 23.26 -25.45
C GLU A 37 -7.95 21.88 -25.98
N SER A 38 -7.44 21.00 -25.12
CA SER A 38 -6.98 19.66 -25.54
C SER A 38 -8.14 18.69 -25.72
N TYR A 39 -8.10 17.94 -26.82
CA TYR A 39 -8.93 16.75 -27.05
C TYR A 39 -8.10 15.46 -27.03
N ALA A 40 -6.82 15.53 -26.68
CA ALA A 40 -5.99 14.35 -26.45
C ALA A 40 -6.22 13.85 -25.03
N VAL A 41 -7.15 12.91 -24.88
CA VAL A 41 -7.49 12.33 -23.57
C VAL A 41 -6.64 11.08 -23.30
N PRO A 42 -6.25 10.82 -22.03
CA PRO A 42 -5.43 9.65 -21.67
C PRO A 42 -6.26 8.38 -21.43
N PHE A 43 -7.46 8.31 -21.96
CA PHE A 43 -8.38 7.19 -21.78
C PHE A 43 -9.08 6.80 -23.09
N SER A 44 -9.61 5.59 -23.13
CA SER A 44 -10.47 5.11 -24.20
C SER A 44 -11.58 4.19 -23.67
N PHE A 45 -12.61 3.98 -24.49
CA PHE A 45 -13.70 3.05 -24.26
C PHE A 45 -14.41 2.77 -25.57
N ASN A 46 -15.22 1.71 -25.62
CA ASN A 46 -16.16 1.46 -26.70
C ASN A 46 -17.57 1.83 -26.27
N TYR A 47 -18.36 2.36 -27.20
CA TYR A 47 -19.74 2.76 -26.98
C TYR A 47 -20.60 2.37 -28.18
N GLY A 48 -21.51 1.42 -27.99
CA GLY A 48 -22.31 0.86 -29.06
C GLY A 48 -21.44 0.35 -30.23
N GLU A 49 -20.43 -0.46 -29.95
CA GLU A 49 -19.46 -1.03 -30.93
C GLU A 49 -18.49 -0.01 -31.57
N GLN A 50 -18.55 1.26 -31.21
CA GLN A 50 -17.64 2.29 -31.73
C GLN A 50 -16.58 2.67 -30.69
N SER A 51 -15.34 2.82 -31.15
CA SER A 51 -14.25 3.33 -30.31
C SER A 51 -14.43 4.82 -30.04
N SER A 52 -14.20 5.24 -28.78
CA SER A 52 -14.27 6.64 -28.34
C SER A 52 -13.39 7.57 -29.15
N GLY A 53 -12.26 7.11 -29.69
CA GLY A 53 -11.39 7.87 -30.57
C GLY A 53 -12.06 8.42 -31.83
N ASN A 54 -13.15 7.78 -32.27
CA ASN A 54 -13.89 8.18 -33.47
C ASN A 54 -14.90 9.31 -33.24
N PHE A 55 -15.39 9.47 -32.01
CA PHE A 55 -16.51 10.38 -31.73
C PHE A 55 -16.27 11.36 -30.58
N ILE A 56 -15.41 11.09 -29.61
CA ILE A 56 -15.25 11.94 -28.41
C ILE A 56 -14.97 13.42 -28.74
N LYS A 57 -14.29 13.68 -29.84
CA LYS A 57 -13.99 15.03 -30.30
C LYS A 57 -15.21 15.79 -30.85
N THR A 58 -16.29 15.10 -31.15
CA THR A 58 -17.55 15.68 -31.65
C THR A 58 -18.51 16.02 -30.51
N TRP A 59 -18.26 15.47 -29.31
CA TRP A 59 -19.07 15.71 -28.12
C TRP A 59 -18.84 17.11 -27.55
N LYS A 60 -19.87 17.66 -26.92
CA LYS A 60 -19.73 18.92 -26.19
C LYS A 60 -18.72 18.73 -25.05
N LYS A 61 -17.67 19.56 -25.05
CA LYS A 61 -16.68 19.58 -23.98
C LYS A 61 -16.93 20.79 -23.06
N GLU A 62 -16.87 20.55 -21.75
CA GLU A 62 -16.85 21.57 -20.70
C GLU A 62 -15.60 21.37 -19.84
N TYR A 63 -15.02 22.48 -19.37
CA TYR A 63 -13.83 22.47 -18.51
C TYR A 63 -14.02 23.40 -17.33
N SER A 64 -13.54 22.96 -16.16
CA SER A 64 -13.43 23.80 -14.97
C SER A 64 -12.23 23.38 -14.13
N SER A 65 -11.71 24.31 -13.34
CA SER A 65 -10.64 24.02 -12.38
C SER A 65 -10.94 24.68 -11.04
N GLU A 66 -10.50 24.02 -9.96
CA GLU A 66 -10.69 24.44 -8.57
C GLU A 66 -9.42 24.17 -7.78
N LYS A 67 -8.93 25.17 -7.05
CA LYS A 67 -7.82 24.98 -6.12
C LYS A 67 -8.34 24.34 -4.83
N LEU A 68 -7.87 23.12 -4.51
CA LEU A 68 -8.28 22.38 -3.31
C LEU A 68 -7.50 22.83 -2.07
N ASP A 69 -6.19 23.05 -2.23
CA ASP A 69 -5.29 23.56 -1.21
C ASP A 69 -4.00 24.14 -1.85
N GLU A 70 -2.96 24.35 -1.06
CA GLU A 70 -1.70 24.96 -1.54
C GLU A 70 -1.04 24.13 -2.66
N ASN A 71 -1.13 22.81 -2.58
CA ASN A 71 -0.43 21.88 -3.45
C ASN A 71 -1.31 21.18 -4.48
N ARG A 72 -2.64 21.22 -4.34
CA ARG A 72 -3.55 20.46 -5.18
C ARG A 72 -4.55 21.34 -5.92
N THR A 73 -4.64 21.12 -7.22
CA THR A 73 -5.66 21.73 -8.08
C THR A 73 -6.46 20.61 -8.76
N LYS A 74 -7.78 20.65 -8.61
CA LYS A 74 -8.71 19.75 -9.29
C LYS A 74 -9.08 20.35 -10.64
N HIS A 75 -8.99 19.56 -11.69
CA HIS A 75 -9.50 19.86 -13.02
C HIS A 75 -10.65 18.91 -13.33
N THR A 76 -11.73 19.44 -13.87
CA THR A 76 -12.88 18.65 -14.28
C THR A 76 -13.12 18.89 -15.77
N ILE A 77 -13.12 17.81 -16.53
CA ILE A 77 -13.46 17.79 -17.96
C ILE A 77 -14.71 16.94 -18.14
N LYS A 78 -15.71 17.50 -18.82
CA LYS A 78 -16.94 16.78 -19.15
C LYS A 78 -17.12 16.70 -20.64
N PHE A 79 -17.49 15.51 -21.10
CA PHE A 79 -17.92 15.24 -22.47
C PHE A 79 -19.37 14.77 -22.42
N SER A 80 -20.24 15.34 -23.27
CA SER A 80 -21.66 15.00 -23.30
C SER A 80 -22.05 14.57 -24.70
N ASP A 81 -22.58 13.34 -24.80
CA ASP A 81 -23.15 12.83 -26.05
C ASP A 81 -24.44 13.59 -26.38
N PRO A 82 -24.55 14.22 -27.58
CA PRO A 82 -25.74 14.95 -27.95
C PRO A 82 -26.97 14.04 -28.18
N ASP A 83 -26.77 12.76 -28.48
CA ASP A 83 -27.84 11.86 -28.90
C ASP A 83 -28.42 11.04 -27.74
N THR A 84 -27.56 10.44 -26.92
CA THR A 84 -27.98 9.56 -25.81
C THR A 84 -27.95 10.24 -24.45
N HIS A 85 -27.33 11.44 -24.36
CA HIS A 85 -27.06 12.17 -23.11
C HIS A 85 -26.15 11.43 -22.12
N LEU A 86 -25.30 10.51 -22.61
CA LEU A 86 -24.20 9.98 -21.79
C LEU A 86 -23.23 11.13 -21.46
N GLU A 87 -22.92 11.32 -20.20
CA GLU A 87 -21.88 12.22 -19.71
C GLU A 87 -20.66 11.41 -19.28
N ILE A 88 -19.47 11.83 -19.73
CA ILE A 88 -18.20 11.35 -19.19
C ILE A 88 -17.56 12.52 -18.46
N ARG A 89 -17.33 12.34 -17.17
CA ARG A 89 -16.63 13.32 -16.33
C ARG A 89 -15.28 12.78 -15.90
N MET A 90 -14.22 13.43 -16.31
CA MET A 90 -12.86 13.18 -15.83
C MET A 90 -12.54 14.18 -14.72
N GLU A 91 -12.30 13.68 -13.53
CA GLU A 91 -11.81 14.47 -12.41
C GLU A 91 -10.33 14.16 -12.18
N SER A 92 -9.48 15.16 -12.36
CA SER A 92 -8.03 15.02 -12.19
C SER A 92 -7.50 15.95 -11.11
N ILE A 93 -6.53 15.48 -10.34
CA ILE A 93 -5.80 16.27 -9.34
C ILE A 93 -4.37 16.43 -9.83
N VAL A 94 -3.97 17.69 -9.97
CA VAL A 94 -2.61 18.10 -10.32
C VAL A 94 -1.91 18.59 -9.08
N TYR A 95 -0.66 18.17 -8.90
CA TYR A 95 0.17 18.48 -7.74
C TYR A 95 1.21 19.54 -8.10
N SER A 96 1.39 20.57 -7.24
CA SER A 96 2.42 21.59 -7.42
C SER A 96 3.74 21.24 -6.75
N ASP A 97 3.73 20.30 -5.82
CA ASP A 97 4.88 19.81 -5.05
C ASP A 97 5.43 18.46 -5.54
N PHE A 98 4.74 17.78 -6.46
CA PHE A 98 5.19 16.55 -7.12
C PHE A 98 4.92 16.59 -8.63
N PRO A 99 5.79 15.98 -9.46
CA PRO A 99 5.58 15.84 -10.89
C PRO A 99 4.52 14.77 -11.19
N ALA A 100 3.37 14.87 -10.55
CA ALA A 100 2.33 13.87 -10.51
C ALA A 100 0.96 14.42 -10.91
N VAL A 101 0.14 13.54 -11.44
CA VAL A 101 -1.28 13.77 -11.71
C VAL A 101 -2.05 12.49 -11.43
N GLU A 102 -3.23 12.64 -10.86
CA GLU A 102 -4.20 11.56 -10.66
C GLU A 102 -5.50 11.87 -11.37
N TRP A 103 -6.22 10.85 -11.81
CA TRP A 103 -7.58 11.03 -12.32
C TRP A 103 -8.46 9.82 -12.11
N VAL A 104 -9.78 10.09 -12.14
CA VAL A 104 -10.87 9.11 -12.15
C VAL A 104 -11.85 9.54 -13.23
N LEU A 105 -12.42 8.58 -13.96
CA LEU A 105 -13.53 8.81 -14.89
C LEU A 105 -14.84 8.40 -14.23
N TYR A 106 -15.88 9.18 -14.52
CA TYR A 106 -17.26 8.87 -14.19
C TYR A 106 -18.08 8.84 -15.47
N PHE A 107 -18.93 7.83 -15.61
CA PHE A 107 -19.87 7.67 -16.71
C PHE A 107 -21.26 7.76 -16.17
N LYS A 108 -22.04 8.73 -16.62
CA LYS A 108 -23.40 8.99 -16.13
C LYS A 108 -24.41 9.00 -17.27
N ASN A 109 -25.48 8.24 -17.11
CA ASN A 109 -26.61 8.30 -18.03
C ASN A 109 -27.58 9.43 -17.61
N ASN A 110 -27.51 10.57 -18.29
CA ASN A 110 -28.46 11.68 -18.11
C ASN A 110 -29.67 11.57 -19.05
N GLY A 111 -29.78 10.49 -19.85
CA GLY A 111 -30.91 10.21 -20.73
C GLY A 111 -32.10 9.58 -20.00
N SER A 112 -33.17 9.33 -20.76
CA SER A 112 -34.42 8.71 -20.26
C SER A 112 -34.54 7.23 -20.57
N SER A 113 -33.57 6.62 -21.26
CA SER A 113 -33.49 5.23 -21.63
C SER A 113 -32.10 4.67 -21.29
N ASP A 114 -32.00 3.32 -21.29
CA ASP A 114 -30.70 2.66 -21.14
C ASP A 114 -29.71 3.14 -22.19
N THR A 115 -28.44 3.24 -21.82
CA THR A 115 -27.37 3.54 -22.78
C THR A 115 -27.12 2.35 -23.71
N PRO A 116 -26.55 2.57 -24.90
CA PRO A 116 -25.78 1.53 -25.57
C PRO A 116 -24.75 0.91 -24.64
N ILE A 117 -24.25 -0.27 -25.01
CA ILE A 117 -23.21 -0.95 -24.23
C ILE A 117 -21.94 -0.09 -24.15
N LEU A 118 -21.47 0.12 -22.96
CA LEU A 118 -20.13 0.61 -22.62
C LEU A 118 -19.22 -0.61 -22.43
N ASP A 119 -18.16 -0.68 -23.18
CA ASP A 119 -17.25 -1.84 -23.20
C ASP A 119 -15.79 -1.39 -23.19
N ASN A 120 -14.93 -2.23 -22.60
CA ASN A 120 -13.49 -1.99 -22.57
C ASN A 120 -13.14 -0.57 -22.11
N ILE A 121 -13.67 -0.18 -20.94
CA ILE A 121 -13.38 1.13 -20.34
C ILE A 121 -11.96 1.14 -19.77
N LEU A 122 -11.08 1.92 -20.41
CA LEU A 122 -9.68 2.05 -20.06
C LEU A 122 -9.40 3.48 -19.58
N PRO A 123 -9.40 3.76 -18.27
CA PRO A 123 -9.01 5.07 -17.74
C PRO A 123 -7.56 5.45 -18.05
N LEU A 124 -6.70 4.49 -18.39
CA LEU A 124 -5.38 4.72 -18.95
C LEU A 124 -5.30 4.08 -20.35
N ASP A 125 -5.06 4.89 -21.37
CA ASP A 125 -4.74 4.44 -22.72
C ASP A 125 -3.80 5.48 -23.37
N ILE A 126 -2.48 5.30 -23.20
CA ILE A 126 -1.46 6.27 -23.62
C ILE A 126 -0.34 5.58 -24.40
N GLY A 127 0.19 6.30 -25.39
CA GLY A 127 1.32 5.86 -26.20
C GLY A 127 2.58 6.66 -25.92
N PHE A 128 3.72 5.97 -25.98
CA PHE A 128 5.05 6.54 -25.93
C PHE A 128 5.73 6.26 -27.25
N SER A 129 6.16 7.31 -27.96
CA SER A 129 6.83 7.19 -29.26
C SER A 129 8.33 7.40 -29.15
N GLY A 130 9.05 6.83 -30.12
CA GLY A 130 10.48 6.98 -30.28
C GLY A 130 11.26 5.69 -29.98
N ASP A 131 12.45 5.58 -30.59
CA ASP A 131 13.37 4.44 -30.40
C ASP A 131 14.03 4.52 -29.03
N LYS A 132 13.26 4.17 -27.98
CA LYS A 132 13.70 4.13 -26.57
C LYS A 132 13.88 2.69 -26.13
N ASN A 133 14.75 2.47 -25.17
CA ASN A 133 14.86 1.20 -24.48
C ASN A 133 13.85 1.16 -23.34
N TYR A 134 12.67 0.60 -23.60
CA TYR A 134 11.63 0.48 -22.59
C TYR A 134 11.90 -0.71 -21.67
N LYS A 135 11.95 -0.45 -20.38
CA LYS A 135 12.00 -1.47 -19.33
C LYS A 135 10.91 -1.19 -18.30
N LEU A 136 10.07 -2.16 -18.05
CA LEU A 136 9.05 -2.09 -17.00
C LEU A 136 9.57 -2.75 -15.74
N HIS A 137 9.64 -2.01 -14.65
CA HIS A 137 9.83 -2.54 -13.30
C HIS A 137 8.46 -2.65 -12.63
N TYR A 138 8.17 -3.81 -12.05
CA TYR A 138 6.92 -4.13 -11.38
C TYR A 138 7.18 -5.14 -10.26
N ALA A 139 6.16 -5.57 -9.53
CA ALA A 139 6.34 -6.53 -8.44
C ALA A 139 5.25 -7.60 -8.45
N LYS A 140 5.57 -8.78 -7.96
CA LYS A 140 4.57 -9.76 -7.54
C LYS A 140 3.69 -9.18 -6.43
N GLY A 141 2.51 -9.74 -6.26
CA GLY A 141 1.63 -9.46 -5.13
C GLY A 141 1.84 -10.44 -3.97
N ALA A 142 0.81 -10.60 -3.13
CA ALA A 142 0.85 -11.47 -1.95
C ALA A 142 0.08 -12.77 -2.20
N LEU A 143 0.80 -13.84 -2.46
CA LEU A 143 0.26 -15.21 -2.61
C LEU A 143 0.57 -16.14 -1.43
N CYS A 144 1.14 -15.61 -0.35
CA CYS A 144 1.63 -16.35 0.81
C CYS A 144 2.81 -17.26 0.47
N CYS A 145 3.80 -16.72 -0.23
CA CYS A 145 5.03 -17.44 -0.58
C CYS A 145 6.28 -16.59 -0.33
N ILE A 146 7.45 -17.23 -0.47
CA ILE A 146 8.74 -16.59 -0.20
C ILE A 146 8.98 -15.36 -1.09
N ASP A 147 8.43 -15.36 -2.28
CA ASP A 147 8.61 -14.34 -3.28
C ASP A 147 7.41 -13.36 -3.39
N ASP A 148 6.59 -13.28 -2.34
CA ASP A 148 5.62 -12.18 -2.19
C ASP A 148 6.36 -10.84 -2.34
N PHE A 149 5.80 -9.96 -3.14
CA PHE A 149 6.34 -8.63 -3.47
C PHE A 149 7.70 -8.65 -4.19
N ALA A 150 8.15 -9.80 -4.71
CA ALA A 150 9.42 -9.89 -5.43
C ALA A 150 9.49 -8.87 -6.57
N PRO A 151 10.61 -8.13 -6.71
CA PRO A 151 10.81 -7.24 -7.83
C PRO A 151 10.93 -8.02 -9.13
N MET A 152 10.27 -7.53 -10.16
CA MET A 152 10.22 -8.10 -11.50
C MET A 152 10.58 -7.02 -12.53
N GLU A 153 11.12 -7.44 -13.66
CA GLU A 153 11.37 -6.55 -14.78
C GLU A 153 11.06 -7.19 -16.13
N LYS A 154 10.65 -6.37 -17.09
CA LYS A 154 10.45 -6.75 -18.49
C LYS A 154 11.06 -5.69 -19.40
N THR A 155 12.07 -6.06 -20.18
CA THR A 155 12.57 -5.23 -21.28
C THR A 155 11.75 -5.52 -22.53
N PHE A 156 11.39 -4.49 -23.29
CA PHE A 156 10.56 -4.60 -24.47
C PHE A 156 11.39 -4.52 -25.76
N GLY A 157 11.26 -5.55 -26.60
CA GLY A 157 11.62 -5.54 -28.01
C GLY A 157 10.38 -5.32 -28.88
N VAL A 158 10.60 -5.19 -30.19
CA VAL A 158 9.52 -5.09 -31.18
C VAL A 158 8.57 -6.29 -31.08
N GLY A 159 7.28 -6.02 -30.93
CA GLY A 159 6.23 -7.03 -30.81
C GLY A 159 6.06 -7.65 -29.42
N ASP A 160 6.88 -7.22 -28.44
CA ASP A 160 6.75 -7.70 -27.08
C ASP A 160 5.52 -7.10 -26.39
N SER A 161 4.88 -7.93 -25.58
CA SER A 161 3.73 -7.55 -24.75
C SER A 161 3.83 -8.17 -23.37
N ILE A 162 3.22 -7.52 -22.40
CA ILE A 162 2.92 -8.09 -21.08
C ILE A 162 1.52 -7.68 -20.65
N HIS A 163 0.79 -8.63 -20.07
CA HIS A 163 -0.52 -8.41 -19.47
C HIS A 163 -0.46 -8.81 -18.00
N LEU A 164 -0.90 -7.92 -17.12
CA LEU A 164 -0.83 -8.07 -15.66
C LEU A 164 -2.21 -7.83 -15.06
N GLN A 165 -2.59 -8.67 -14.10
CA GLN A 165 -3.82 -8.56 -13.32
C GLN A 165 -3.66 -9.26 -11.97
N PRO A 166 -4.44 -8.91 -10.92
CA PRO A 166 -4.26 -9.49 -9.59
C PRO A 166 -4.79 -10.92 -9.45
N GLY A 167 -5.86 -11.26 -10.15
CA GLY A 167 -6.56 -12.54 -10.00
C GLY A 167 -7.42 -12.64 -8.73
N GLY A 168 -8.68 -13.07 -8.87
CA GLY A 168 -9.60 -13.33 -7.78
C GLY A 168 -10.29 -12.11 -7.15
N GLY A 169 -10.13 -10.91 -7.70
CA GLY A 169 -10.84 -9.70 -7.26
C GLY A 169 -10.22 -8.98 -6.07
N ARG A 170 -8.95 -9.23 -5.74
CA ARG A 170 -8.20 -8.54 -4.68
C ARG A 170 -6.94 -7.91 -5.27
N SER A 171 -6.83 -6.60 -5.17
CA SER A 171 -5.99 -5.72 -6.00
C SER A 171 -4.48 -6.03 -6.05
N SER A 172 -3.94 -6.76 -5.08
CA SER A 172 -2.51 -7.12 -5.04
C SER A 172 -2.28 -8.61 -4.73
N SER A 173 -3.14 -9.50 -5.25
CA SER A 173 -2.97 -10.95 -5.09
C SER A 173 -1.77 -11.46 -5.88
N GLU A 174 -1.79 -11.45 -7.23
CA GLU A 174 -0.72 -11.97 -8.06
C GLU A 174 0.33 -10.93 -8.41
N PHE A 175 -0.12 -9.70 -8.68
CA PHE A 175 0.74 -8.55 -9.01
C PHE A 175 0.32 -7.31 -8.24
N MET A 176 1.32 -6.47 -7.93
CA MET A 176 1.09 -5.15 -7.35
C MET A 176 0.61 -4.17 -8.45
N PRO A 177 -0.34 -3.26 -8.14
CA PRO A 177 -0.85 -2.27 -9.09
C PRO A 177 0.07 -1.05 -9.24
N PHE A 178 1.38 -1.25 -9.23
CA PHE A 178 2.41 -0.22 -9.34
C PHE A 178 3.42 -0.60 -10.42
N PHE A 179 3.68 0.32 -11.34
CA PHE A 179 4.53 0.11 -12.51
C PHE A 179 5.48 1.27 -12.68
N ASN A 180 6.77 0.99 -12.85
CA ASN A 180 7.77 2.00 -13.15
C ASN A 180 8.34 1.73 -14.55
N LEU A 181 7.89 2.51 -15.53
CA LEU A 181 8.34 2.44 -16.92
C LEU A 181 9.59 3.28 -17.08
N ASP A 182 10.72 2.62 -17.16
CA ASP A 182 12.03 3.19 -17.43
C ASP A 182 12.23 3.33 -18.95
N MET A 183 12.58 4.53 -19.39
CA MET A 183 12.83 4.92 -20.77
C MET A 183 14.28 5.37 -21.00
N GLY A 184 15.20 4.93 -20.13
CA GLY A 184 16.62 5.26 -20.11
C GLY A 184 16.97 6.30 -19.05
N ILE A 185 17.08 7.58 -19.41
CA ILE A 185 17.44 8.66 -18.46
C ILE A 185 16.22 9.31 -17.79
N GLU A 186 15.05 8.86 -18.10
CA GLU A 186 13.76 9.35 -17.62
C GLU A 186 12.75 8.23 -17.61
N GLY A 187 11.67 8.39 -16.88
CA GLY A 187 10.60 7.42 -16.88
C GLY A 187 9.32 7.95 -16.29
N ILE A 188 8.35 7.04 -16.22
CA ILE A 188 7.02 7.33 -15.70
C ILE A 188 6.64 6.22 -14.73
N LEU A 189 6.18 6.61 -13.58
CA LEU A 189 5.55 5.73 -12.62
C LEU A 189 4.04 5.79 -12.81
N ILE A 190 3.39 4.62 -12.85
CA ILE A 190 1.95 4.45 -12.98
C ILE A 190 1.47 3.66 -11.78
N ALA A 191 0.42 4.14 -11.11
CA ALA A 191 -0.26 3.40 -10.07
C ALA A 191 -1.76 3.32 -10.35
N ILE A 192 -2.35 2.16 -10.04
CA ILE A 192 -3.78 1.91 -10.16
C ILE A 192 -4.39 1.89 -8.76
N GLY A 193 -5.42 2.69 -8.54
CA GLY A 193 -6.25 2.68 -7.34
C GLY A 193 -7.58 1.99 -7.66
N TRP A 194 -7.62 0.68 -7.47
CA TRP A 194 -8.83 -0.14 -7.60
C TRP A 194 -8.70 -1.39 -6.75
N THR A 195 -9.55 -1.54 -5.76
CA THR A 195 -9.47 -2.63 -4.79
C THR A 195 -10.11 -3.94 -5.29
N GLY A 196 -10.47 -3.97 -6.57
CA GLY A 196 -11.02 -5.11 -7.31
C GLY A 196 -10.06 -5.68 -8.36
N GLU A 197 -10.65 -6.26 -9.42
CA GLU A 197 -9.92 -6.88 -10.53
C GLU A 197 -9.57 -5.84 -11.59
N TRP A 198 -8.38 -5.27 -11.48
CA TRP A 198 -7.80 -4.40 -12.51
C TRP A 198 -7.04 -5.21 -13.55
N SER A 199 -6.76 -4.61 -14.71
CA SER A 199 -5.82 -5.12 -15.69
C SER A 199 -4.90 -4.01 -16.20
N ALA A 200 -3.66 -4.36 -16.54
CA ALA A 200 -2.72 -3.48 -17.21
C ALA A 200 -2.00 -4.23 -18.33
N THR A 201 -1.87 -3.59 -19.48
CA THR A 201 -1.18 -4.15 -20.65
C THR A 201 -0.18 -3.14 -21.19
N PHE A 202 1.02 -3.63 -21.47
CA PHE A 202 2.08 -2.85 -22.11
C PHE A 202 2.48 -3.58 -23.39
N ASN A 203 2.37 -2.90 -24.54
CA ASN A 203 2.66 -3.44 -25.86
C ASN A 203 3.68 -2.58 -26.59
N CYS A 204 4.71 -3.18 -27.15
CA CYS A 204 5.66 -2.52 -28.05
C CYS A 204 5.33 -2.92 -29.50
N ASP A 205 4.99 -1.94 -30.33
CA ASP A 205 4.63 -2.19 -31.72
C ASP A 205 5.85 -2.40 -32.66
N SER A 206 5.58 -2.54 -33.97
CA SER A 206 6.62 -2.73 -34.98
C SER A 206 7.52 -1.51 -35.19
N GLU A 207 7.08 -0.33 -34.75
CA GLU A 207 7.82 0.95 -34.87
C GLU A 207 8.53 1.30 -33.55
N LYS A 208 8.55 0.37 -32.58
CA LYS A 208 9.05 0.56 -31.21
C LYS A 208 8.31 1.65 -30.41
N ASN A 209 7.05 1.89 -30.69
CA ASN A 209 6.22 2.67 -29.80
C ASN A 209 5.65 1.76 -28.71
N LEU A 210 5.63 2.22 -27.47
CA LEU A 210 5.04 1.50 -26.36
C LEU A 210 3.66 2.07 -26.06
N GLN A 211 2.65 1.20 -26.03
CA GLN A 211 1.29 1.51 -25.58
C GLN A 211 1.09 0.96 -24.18
N ALA A 212 0.64 1.80 -23.24
CA ALA A 212 0.24 1.41 -21.90
C ALA A 212 -1.28 1.59 -21.74
N LYS A 213 -1.96 0.52 -21.32
CA LYS A 213 -3.41 0.48 -21.10
C LYS A 213 -3.70 -0.08 -19.73
N ALA A 214 -4.63 0.54 -19.00
CA ALA A 214 -5.11 -0.02 -17.74
C ALA A 214 -6.56 0.38 -17.46
N GLY A 215 -7.26 -0.51 -16.74
CA GLY A 215 -8.65 -0.33 -16.34
C GLY A 215 -9.14 -1.50 -15.50
N MET A 216 -10.44 -1.66 -15.36
CA MET A 216 -11.03 -2.91 -14.86
C MET A 216 -10.77 -4.04 -15.86
N ALA A 217 -10.59 -5.25 -15.35
CA ALA A 217 -10.35 -6.42 -16.21
C ALA A 217 -11.57 -6.77 -17.09
N LEU A 218 -12.78 -6.42 -16.66
CA LEU A 218 -14.01 -6.63 -17.41
C LEU A 218 -14.98 -5.47 -17.21
N THR A 219 -15.36 -4.85 -18.32
CA THR A 219 -16.51 -3.95 -18.41
C THR A 219 -17.26 -4.23 -19.70
N HIS A 220 -18.54 -4.62 -19.60
CA HIS A 220 -19.45 -4.80 -20.72
C HIS A 220 -20.86 -4.53 -20.19
N LEU A 221 -21.26 -3.26 -20.15
CA LEU A 221 -22.43 -2.86 -19.39
C LEU A 221 -23.18 -1.69 -20.04
N LYS A 222 -24.48 -1.64 -19.82
CA LYS A 222 -25.31 -0.47 -20.05
C LYS A 222 -25.59 0.25 -18.73
N LEU A 223 -25.84 1.54 -18.79
CA LEU A 223 -26.33 2.33 -17.67
C LEU A 223 -27.81 2.60 -17.80
N HIS A 224 -28.56 2.36 -16.73
CA HIS A 224 -29.95 2.79 -16.63
C HIS A 224 -30.05 4.31 -16.47
N PRO A 225 -31.22 4.93 -16.74
CA PRO A 225 -31.42 6.37 -16.50
C PRO A 225 -31.00 6.79 -15.11
N SER A 226 -30.22 7.88 -15.02
CA SER A 226 -29.65 8.46 -13.80
C SER A 226 -28.52 7.66 -13.14
N GLU A 227 -28.17 6.47 -13.63
CA GLU A 227 -27.02 5.75 -13.10
C GLU A 227 -25.69 6.42 -13.42
N GLU A 228 -24.80 6.38 -12.46
CA GLU A 228 -23.39 6.79 -12.58
C GLU A 228 -22.49 5.67 -12.10
N ILE A 229 -21.35 5.46 -12.75
CA ILE A 229 -20.26 4.58 -12.34
C ILE A 229 -18.93 5.33 -12.35
N ARG A 230 -17.98 4.87 -11.54
CA ARG A 230 -16.58 5.34 -11.59
C ARG A 230 -15.66 4.25 -12.15
N THR A 231 -14.49 4.69 -12.62
CA THR A 231 -13.38 3.81 -12.99
C THR A 231 -12.34 3.67 -11.89
N PRO A 232 -11.36 2.76 -12.05
CA PRO A 232 -10.11 2.84 -11.31
C PRO A 232 -9.52 4.25 -11.35
N ARG A 233 -8.91 4.66 -10.22
CA ARG A 233 -8.02 5.83 -10.18
C ARG A 233 -6.73 5.48 -10.88
N ILE A 234 -6.23 6.39 -11.68
CA ILE A 234 -4.89 6.31 -12.26
C ILE A 234 -4.04 7.43 -11.68
N MET A 235 -2.82 7.11 -11.30
CA MET A 235 -1.79 8.08 -10.98
C MET A 235 -0.63 7.93 -11.95
N MET A 236 -0.14 9.05 -12.48
CA MET A 236 1.11 9.13 -13.23
C MET A 236 2.06 10.10 -12.57
N MET A 237 3.35 9.72 -12.52
CA MET A 237 4.42 10.55 -11.98
C MET A 237 5.65 10.47 -12.88
N PHE A 238 6.23 11.62 -13.19
CA PHE A 238 7.40 11.73 -14.05
C PHE A 238 8.68 11.77 -13.24
N TRP A 239 9.72 11.09 -13.68
CA TRP A 239 11.03 11.13 -13.04
C TRP A 239 12.17 11.18 -14.05
N LYS A 240 13.36 11.64 -13.60
CA LYS A 240 14.58 11.74 -14.40
C LYS A 240 15.76 11.17 -13.60
N GLY A 241 16.60 10.37 -14.24
CA GLY A 241 17.76 9.71 -13.63
C GLY A 241 17.61 8.20 -13.64
N GLU A 242 17.70 7.55 -12.47
CA GLU A 242 17.56 6.10 -12.30
C GLU A 242 16.15 5.73 -11.84
N HIS A 243 15.69 4.53 -12.15
CA HIS A 243 14.35 4.05 -11.78
C HIS A 243 14.09 4.05 -10.26
N THR A 244 15.13 3.83 -9.42
CA THR A 244 15.03 3.90 -7.96
C THR A 244 14.63 5.29 -7.47
N ARG A 245 15.00 6.36 -8.21
CA ARG A 245 14.53 7.71 -7.94
C ARG A 245 13.01 7.81 -8.11
N GLY A 246 12.47 7.23 -9.19
CA GLY A 246 11.02 7.18 -9.41
C GLY A 246 10.31 6.49 -8.25
N ASN A 247 10.80 5.34 -7.79
CA ASN A 247 10.24 4.63 -6.64
C ASN A 247 10.28 5.47 -5.35
N ASN A 248 11.37 6.20 -5.09
CA ASN A 248 11.46 7.06 -3.92
C ASN A 248 10.56 8.31 -4.01
N LEU A 249 10.39 8.89 -5.20
CA LEU A 249 9.37 9.92 -5.42
C LEU A 249 7.96 9.42 -5.12
N LEU A 250 7.61 8.18 -5.52
CA LEU A 250 6.33 7.55 -5.17
C LEU A 250 6.18 7.39 -3.65
N ARG A 251 7.20 6.88 -2.96
CA ARG A 251 7.18 6.71 -1.50
C ARG A 251 6.92 8.05 -0.80
N ARG A 252 7.60 9.12 -1.22
CA ARG A 252 7.40 10.49 -0.70
C ARG A 252 6.01 11.02 -1.02
N PHE A 253 5.52 10.78 -2.22
CA PHE A 253 4.17 11.17 -2.65
C PHE A 253 3.09 10.49 -1.80
N ILE A 254 3.21 9.18 -1.57
CA ILE A 254 2.31 8.44 -0.68
C ILE A 254 2.31 9.03 0.73
N LEU A 255 3.49 9.31 1.29
CA LEU A 255 3.62 9.89 2.62
C LEU A 255 3.02 11.30 2.72
N SER A 256 3.08 12.08 1.66
CA SER A 256 2.57 13.46 1.62
C SER A 256 1.06 13.53 1.39
N HIS A 257 0.55 12.75 0.42
CA HIS A 257 -0.81 12.89 -0.12
C HIS A 257 -1.73 11.70 0.14
N HIS A 258 -1.20 10.49 0.39
CA HIS A 258 -1.99 9.26 0.57
C HIS A 258 -1.79 8.59 1.94
N ARG A 259 -1.15 9.26 2.87
CA ARG A 259 -0.97 8.76 4.24
C ARG A 259 -2.22 8.99 5.05
N PRO A 260 -2.81 7.96 5.72
CA PRO A 260 -3.93 8.14 6.63
C PRO A 260 -3.60 9.15 7.75
N LYS A 261 -4.60 9.92 8.16
CA LYS A 261 -4.43 11.00 9.15
C LYS A 261 -5.47 10.91 10.27
N PRO A 262 -5.40 9.88 11.15
CA PRO A 262 -6.30 9.81 12.31
C PRO A 262 -6.15 11.08 13.17
N ASN A 263 -7.29 11.67 13.55
CA ASN A 263 -7.34 12.98 14.22
C ASN A 263 -6.58 14.09 13.46
N ASN A 264 -6.57 14.05 12.14
CA ASN A 264 -5.82 14.97 11.27
C ASN A 264 -4.29 14.95 11.48
N THR A 265 -3.75 13.91 12.10
CA THR A 265 -2.30 13.74 12.30
C THR A 265 -1.77 12.64 11.38
N PRO A 266 -0.69 12.87 10.61
CA PRO A 266 -0.10 11.84 9.77
C PRO A 266 0.23 10.59 10.57
N LEU A 267 -0.30 9.43 10.13
CA LEU A 267 -0.15 8.16 10.83
C LEU A 267 1.32 7.76 10.93
N VAL A 268 1.84 7.57 12.14
CA VAL A 268 3.08 6.84 12.40
C VAL A 268 2.68 5.43 12.79
N LEU A 269 3.25 4.42 12.10
CA LEU A 269 2.91 3.04 12.38
C LEU A 269 3.41 2.63 13.77
N PRO A 270 2.57 1.92 14.56
CA PRO A 270 2.88 1.64 15.96
C PRO A 270 3.77 0.40 16.15
N ILE A 271 4.23 0.22 17.40
CA ILE A 271 4.64 -1.07 17.92
C ILE A 271 3.41 -1.80 18.43
N ILE A 272 3.18 -3.01 17.91
CA ILE A 272 1.98 -3.80 18.13
C ILE A 272 2.35 -5.12 18.78
N LEU A 273 1.60 -5.55 19.80
CA LEU A 273 1.62 -6.91 20.27
C LEU A 273 0.30 -7.60 19.91
N SER A 274 0.40 -8.70 19.17
CA SER A 274 -0.77 -9.48 18.74
C SER A 274 -0.93 -10.74 19.59
N ASP A 275 -2.20 -11.11 19.85
CA ASP A 275 -2.58 -12.34 20.50
C ASP A 275 -3.87 -12.89 19.91
N TRP A 276 -4.13 -14.17 20.17
CA TRP A 276 -5.24 -14.91 19.59
C TRP A 276 -6.55 -14.73 20.38
N GLY A 277 -7.63 -14.37 19.68
CA GLY A 277 -8.94 -14.10 20.32
C GLY A 277 -9.64 -15.31 20.94
N GLY A 278 -9.15 -16.52 20.69
CA GLY A 278 -9.59 -17.73 21.37
C GLY A 278 -9.07 -17.87 22.81
N ALA A 279 -8.22 -16.98 23.29
CA ALA A 279 -7.79 -16.89 24.68
C ALA A 279 -8.85 -16.19 25.55
N SER A 280 -8.76 -16.32 26.89
CA SER A 280 -9.69 -15.69 27.79
C SER A 280 -9.39 -14.22 28.05
N ALA A 281 -10.39 -13.45 28.50
CA ALA A 281 -10.19 -12.06 28.90
C ALA A 281 -9.14 -11.93 30.03
N ASP A 282 -9.10 -12.86 30.98
CA ASP A 282 -8.10 -12.84 32.05
C ASP A 282 -6.69 -13.00 31.51
N HIS A 283 -6.47 -13.89 30.52
CA HIS A 283 -5.19 -14.04 29.84
C HIS A 283 -4.75 -12.72 29.19
N HIS A 284 -5.63 -12.05 28.41
CA HIS A 284 -5.31 -10.78 27.80
C HIS A 284 -5.00 -9.69 28.82
N LEU A 285 -5.75 -9.62 29.93
CA LEU A 285 -5.51 -8.69 31.02
C LEU A 285 -4.17 -8.92 31.72
N GLU A 286 -3.76 -10.18 31.95
CA GLU A 286 -2.43 -10.52 32.47
C GLU A 286 -1.30 -10.04 31.54
N ILE A 287 -1.45 -10.22 30.21
CA ILE A 287 -0.49 -9.73 29.23
C ILE A 287 -0.40 -8.20 29.26
N ILE A 288 -1.55 -7.51 29.26
CA ILE A 288 -1.58 -6.04 29.31
C ILE A 288 -0.97 -5.52 30.62
N GLN A 289 -1.25 -6.16 31.75
CA GLN A 289 -0.61 -5.84 33.04
C GLN A 289 0.91 -6.01 33.00
N ARG A 290 1.42 -7.07 32.31
CA ARG A 290 2.85 -7.30 32.11
C ARG A 290 3.48 -6.17 31.27
N ILE A 291 2.80 -5.73 30.17
CA ILE A 291 3.23 -4.60 29.36
C ILE A 291 3.35 -3.32 30.20
N ILE A 292 2.32 -3.05 31.01
CA ILE A 292 2.25 -1.85 31.85
C ILE A 292 3.32 -1.90 32.95
N LYS A 293 3.39 -3.01 33.69
CA LYS A 293 4.33 -3.20 34.83
C LYS A 293 5.78 -3.03 34.38
N ASN A 294 6.12 -3.59 33.21
CA ASN A 294 7.47 -3.52 32.68
C ASN A 294 7.67 -2.30 31.76
N ASN A 295 6.70 -1.40 31.65
CA ASN A 295 6.74 -0.20 30.83
C ASN A 295 7.25 -0.50 29.40
N LEU A 296 6.81 -1.58 28.77
CA LEU A 296 7.20 -1.91 27.41
C LEU A 296 6.57 -0.90 26.43
N PRO A 297 7.29 -0.44 25.41
CA PRO A 297 6.79 0.57 24.47
C PRO A 297 5.84 -0.02 23.42
N ILE A 298 4.89 -0.85 23.86
CA ILE A 298 3.80 -1.39 23.03
C ILE A 298 2.70 -0.35 23.01
N GLU A 299 2.33 0.09 21.81
CA GLU A 299 1.32 1.14 21.60
C GLU A 299 -0.06 0.56 21.37
N TYR A 300 -0.15 -0.55 20.60
CA TYR A 300 -1.40 -1.25 20.32
C TYR A 300 -1.36 -2.68 20.81
N TYR A 301 -2.45 -3.11 21.43
CA TYR A 301 -2.73 -4.51 21.73
C TYR A 301 -3.76 -5.03 20.74
N TRP A 302 -3.42 -6.08 20.01
CA TRP A 302 -4.27 -6.67 18.98
C TRP A 302 -4.80 -8.02 19.42
N ILE A 303 -6.12 -8.16 19.43
CA ILE A 303 -6.82 -9.43 19.56
C ILE A 303 -7.29 -9.88 18.17
N ASP A 304 -6.77 -11.03 17.71
CA ASP A 304 -7.09 -11.64 16.43
C ASP A 304 -8.42 -12.40 16.46
N ALA A 305 -8.69 -13.23 15.45
CA ALA A 305 -9.89 -14.02 15.27
C ALA A 305 -10.25 -14.94 16.48
N GLU A 306 -11.44 -15.54 16.46
CA GLU A 306 -11.95 -16.55 17.40
C GLU A 306 -12.56 -16.03 18.72
N TRP A 307 -12.65 -14.69 18.88
CA TRP A 307 -13.32 -14.06 20.01
C TRP A 307 -14.87 -14.14 19.94
N PHE A 308 -15.41 -14.53 18.77
CA PHE A 308 -16.83 -14.49 18.40
C PHE A 308 -17.40 -15.87 18.07
N GLY A 309 -18.73 -15.99 18.12
CA GLY A 309 -19.45 -17.15 17.64
C GLY A 309 -19.07 -18.45 18.36
N LYS A 310 -18.72 -19.46 17.58
CA LYS A 310 -18.26 -20.78 18.04
C LYS A 310 -16.93 -21.13 17.34
N MET A 311 -16.25 -22.13 17.84
CA MET A 311 -15.07 -22.66 17.15
C MET A 311 -15.49 -23.64 16.02
N PRO A 312 -14.73 -23.69 14.93
CA PRO A 312 -13.59 -22.83 14.58
C PRO A 312 -14.06 -21.50 13.95
N TRP A 313 -13.27 -20.44 14.10
CA TRP A 313 -13.62 -19.08 13.63
C TRP A 313 -13.98 -19.02 12.14
N HIS A 314 -13.29 -19.80 11.30
CA HIS A 314 -13.46 -19.77 9.84
C HIS A 314 -14.81 -20.34 9.37
N GLU A 315 -15.57 -21.03 10.25
CA GLU A 315 -16.92 -21.50 10.00
C GLU A 315 -17.98 -20.57 10.64
N ASN A 316 -17.56 -19.47 11.27
CA ASN A 316 -18.44 -18.62 12.09
C ASN A 316 -18.45 -17.14 11.65
N ALA A 317 -17.81 -16.74 10.55
CA ALA A 317 -17.98 -15.39 10.01
C ALA A 317 -19.46 -15.10 9.72
N GLY A 318 -19.99 -13.99 10.24
CA GLY A 318 -21.44 -13.70 10.27
C GLY A 318 -22.13 -14.04 11.59
N ASN A 319 -21.39 -14.56 12.60
CA ASN A 319 -21.85 -14.65 13.99
C ASN A 319 -20.95 -13.81 14.88
N TRP A 320 -21.21 -12.54 14.98
CA TRP A 320 -20.37 -11.55 15.70
C TRP A 320 -20.76 -11.40 17.17
N GLU A 321 -21.37 -12.42 17.76
CA GLU A 321 -21.63 -12.46 19.19
C GLU A 321 -20.33 -12.79 19.95
N VAL A 322 -20.02 -11.96 20.95
CA VAL A 322 -18.85 -12.17 21.82
C VAL A 322 -19.00 -13.49 22.58
N ARG A 323 -17.99 -14.31 22.55
CA ARG A 323 -17.95 -15.60 23.31
C ARG A 323 -17.94 -15.32 24.81
N LYS A 324 -19.11 -15.44 25.42
CA LYS A 324 -19.32 -15.13 26.88
C LYS A 324 -18.48 -16.00 27.80
N GLU A 325 -18.14 -17.22 27.39
CA GLU A 325 -17.27 -18.12 28.15
C GLU A 325 -15.84 -17.64 28.24
N LEU A 326 -15.37 -16.86 27.24
CA LEU A 326 -14.04 -16.26 27.20
C LEU A 326 -14.05 -14.81 27.70
N TYR A 327 -15.06 -14.06 27.34
CA TYR A 327 -15.21 -12.63 27.60
C TYR A 327 -16.53 -12.34 28.33
N PRO A 328 -16.67 -12.74 29.60
CA PRO A 328 -17.95 -12.64 30.33
C PRO A 328 -18.45 -11.20 30.48
N GLN A 329 -17.54 -10.22 30.49
CA GLN A 329 -17.84 -8.77 30.53
C GLN A 329 -17.62 -8.05 29.20
N GLY A 330 -17.47 -8.79 28.07
CA GLY A 330 -17.07 -8.24 26.81
C GLY A 330 -15.64 -7.71 26.80
N PHE A 331 -15.34 -6.74 25.90
CA PHE A 331 -13.99 -6.17 25.75
C PHE A 331 -13.74 -4.94 26.62
N LYS A 332 -14.76 -4.40 27.27
CA LYS A 332 -14.62 -3.16 28.05
C LYS A 332 -13.53 -3.21 29.13
N PRO A 333 -13.34 -4.28 29.91
CA PRO A 333 -12.21 -4.33 30.85
C PRO A 333 -10.84 -4.24 30.18
N ILE A 334 -10.71 -4.80 28.97
CA ILE A 334 -9.48 -4.80 28.17
C ILE A 334 -9.20 -3.39 27.63
N SER A 335 -10.18 -2.79 26.93
CA SER A 335 -10.03 -1.45 26.37
C SER A 335 -9.84 -0.39 27.45
N ASP A 336 -10.57 -0.47 28.58
CA ASP A 336 -10.40 0.46 29.71
C ASP A 336 -8.96 0.40 30.28
N MET A 337 -8.40 -0.80 30.48
CA MET A 337 -7.03 -0.96 30.99
C MET A 337 -5.98 -0.43 30.00
N LEU A 338 -6.17 -0.67 28.72
CA LEU A 338 -5.31 -0.13 27.66
C LEU A 338 -5.36 1.40 27.65
N HIS A 339 -6.55 1.99 27.60
CA HIS A 339 -6.74 3.44 27.55
C HIS A 339 -6.22 4.14 28.82
N GLN A 340 -6.46 3.59 30.00
CA GLN A 340 -5.92 4.13 31.26
C GLN A 340 -4.38 4.16 31.29
N SER A 341 -3.73 3.26 30.52
CA SER A 341 -2.28 3.22 30.39
C SER A 341 -1.74 3.98 29.17
N GLY A 342 -2.60 4.70 28.45
CA GLY A 342 -2.24 5.44 27.22
C GLY A 342 -1.99 4.54 26.01
N ARG A 343 -2.48 3.30 26.04
CA ARG A 343 -2.36 2.31 24.96
C ARG A 343 -3.68 2.18 24.22
N LYS A 344 -3.64 1.50 23.07
CA LYS A 344 -4.73 1.42 22.11
C LYS A 344 -5.15 -0.01 21.84
N PHE A 345 -6.41 -0.20 21.45
CA PHE A 345 -7.01 -1.49 21.21
C PHE A 345 -7.31 -1.73 19.74
N LEU A 346 -6.81 -2.85 19.19
CA LEU A 346 -7.06 -3.34 17.85
C LEU A 346 -7.81 -4.67 17.91
N LEU A 347 -8.92 -4.78 17.16
CA LEU A 347 -9.73 -6.01 17.10
C LEU A 347 -9.99 -6.42 15.66
N TRP A 348 -9.88 -7.72 15.42
CA TRP A 348 -10.06 -8.36 14.12
C TRP A 348 -11.54 -8.61 13.81
N PHE A 349 -11.91 -8.38 12.53
CA PHE A 349 -13.20 -8.74 11.95
C PHE A 349 -13.00 -9.23 10.50
N GLU A 350 -13.93 -10.07 10.03
CA GLU A 350 -14.09 -10.46 8.63
C GLU A 350 -15.56 -10.32 8.21
N PRO A 351 -16.09 -9.10 8.12
CA PRO A 351 -17.55 -8.89 8.12
C PRO A 351 -18.20 -9.07 6.77
N GLN A 352 -17.43 -9.21 5.71
CA GLN A 352 -17.96 -9.35 4.34
C GLN A 352 -18.15 -10.81 3.95
N ARG A 353 -17.53 -11.76 4.63
CA ARG A 353 -17.77 -13.19 4.44
C ARG A 353 -18.87 -13.67 5.41
N VAL A 354 -19.80 -14.45 4.90
CA VAL A 354 -20.95 -14.97 5.68
C VAL A 354 -21.02 -16.48 5.54
N CYS A 355 -20.72 -17.18 6.62
CA CYS A 355 -20.77 -18.63 6.68
C CYS A 355 -22.19 -19.14 6.83
N LYS A 356 -22.49 -20.25 6.17
CA LYS A 356 -23.77 -20.94 6.28
C LYS A 356 -24.06 -21.37 7.72
N GLY A 357 -25.26 -21.09 8.19
CA GLY A 357 -25.72 -21.46 9.54
C GLY A 357 -25.40 -20.42 10.61
N THR A 358 -24.78 -19.30 10.26
CA THR A 358 -24.60 -18.15 11.15
C THR A 358 -25.82 -17.23 11.16
N PRO A 359 -25.99 -16.34 12.14
CA PRO A 359 -27.12 -15.40 12.17
C PRO A 359 -27.23 -14.52 10.92
N TRP A 360 -26.08 -14.08 10.35
CA TRP A 360 -26.08 -13.25 9.14
C TRP A 360 -26.44 -14.03 7.87
N TYR A 361 -26.40 -15.35 7.90
CA TYR A 361 -26.87 -16.15 6.78
C TYR A 361 -28.35 -15.94 6.47
N GLU A 362 -29.17 -15.54 7.46
CA GLU A 362 -30.56 -15.18 7.28
C GLU A 362 -30.77 -13.90 6.43
N LEU A 363 -29.70 -13.09 6.22
CA LEU A 363 -29.73 -11.92 5.33
C LEU A 363 -29.99 -12.32 3.87
N LYS A 364 -29.81 -13.60 3.51
CA LYS A 364 -30.21 -14.14 2.18
C LYS A 364 -31.71 -13.96 1.89
N ASN A 365 -32.55 -13.78 2.89
CA ASN A 365 -33.96 -13.50 2.75
C ASN A 365 -34.25 -12.07 2.28
N ARG A 366 -33.21 -11.21 2.25
CA ARG A 366 -33.28 -9.85 1.68
C ARG A 366 -32.75 -9.89 0.25
N PRO A 367 -33.45 -9.27 -0.72
CA PRO A 367 -33.03 -9.29 -2.11
C PRO A 367 -31.61 -8.74 -2.28
N ASN A 368 -30.74 -9.48 -2.95
CA ASN A 368 -29.38 -9.11 -3.36
C ASN A 368 -28.38 -8.81 -2.20
N TRP A 369 -28.74 -9.09 -0.93
CA TRP A 369 -27.84 -8.82 0.20
C TRP A 369 -26.68 -9.79 0.31
N LEU A 370 -26.87 -11.04 -0.14
CA LEU A 370 -25.82 -12.05 -0.17
C LEU A 370 -25.62 -12.54 -1.60
N LEU A 371 -24.38 -12.57 -2.04
CA LEU A 371 -23.98 -13.13 -3.32
C LEU A 371 -23.51 -14.57 -3.13
N GLU A 372 -23.87 -15.43 -4.09
CA GLU A 372 -23.52 -16.85 -4.13
C GLU A 372 -22.56 -17.13 -5.28
N LEU A 373 -21.79 -18.20 -5.16
CA LEU A 373 -21.06 -18.77 -6.29
C LEU A 373 -22.02 -19.52 -7.21
N GLY A 374 -21.84 -19.37 -8.52
CA GLY A 374 -22.61 -20.11 -9.50
C GLY A 374 -22.32 -21.62 -9.48
N ASP A 375 -23.33 -22.42 -9.79
CA ASP A 375 -23.16 -23.86 -9.95
C ASP A 375 -22.13 -24.17 -11.06
N GLY A 376 -21.09 -24.90 -10.72
CA GLY A 376 -20.16 -25.46 -11.69
C GLY A 376 -19.02 -24.55 -12.19
N THR A 377 -18.54 -23.60 -11.40
CA THR A 377 -17.39 -22.73 -11.74
C THR A 377 -16.06 -23.50 -11.71
N PRO A 378 -15.62 -24.16 -12.83
CA PRO A 378 -14.36 -24.89 -12.87
C PRO A 378 -13.14 -23.95 -12.80
N GLU A 379 -13.28 -22.72 -13.33
CA GLU A 379 -12.19 -21.73 -13.33
C GLU A 379 -11.80 -21.26 -11.91
N TYR A 380 -12.75 -21.18 -10.99
CA TYR A 380 -12.47 -20.86 -9.60
C TYR A 380 -11.59 -21.93 -8.94
N LYS A 381 -11.88 -23.21 -9.17
CA LYS A 381 -11.08 -24.33 -8.71
C LYS A 381 -9.68 -24.31 -9.34
N GLN A 382 -9.54 -23.89 -10.59
CA GLN A 382 -8.25 -23.82 -11.29
C GLN A 382 -7.44 -22.54 -10.94
N ARG A 383 -8.04 -21.37 -10.87
CA ARG A 383 -7.30 -20.11 -10.58
C ARG A 383 -6.94 -19.94 -9.10
N GLY A 384 -7.73 -20.47 -8.21
CA GLY A 384 -7.35 -20.48 -6.80
C GLY A 384 -6.19 -21.43 -6.45
N ILE A 385 -5.71 -22.22 -7.40
CA ILE A 385 -4.62 -23.21 -7.25
C ILE A 385 -3.24 -22.54 -7.35
N ASN A 386 -3.11 -21.37 -7.96
CA ASN A 386 -1.83 -20.66 -8.09
C ASN A 386 -1.44 -19.87 -6.82
N TRP A 387 -1.50 -20.51 -5.67
CA TRP A 387 -1.02 -19.95 -4.42
C TRP A 387 0.51 -20.04 -4.27
N GLY A 388 1.25 -20.33 -5.35
CA GLY A 388 2.70 -20.46 -5.33
C GLY A 388 3.22 -21.63 -4.47
N ILE A 389 2.32 -22.39 -3.86
CA ILE A 389 2.65 -23.62 -3.12
C ILE A 389 2.57 -24.77 -4.12
N SER A 390 3.68 -25.44 -4.36
CA SER A 390 3.75 -26.64 -5.19
C SER A 390 2.77 -27.70 -4.67
N HIS A 391 2.12 -28.44 -5.57
CA HIS A 391 1.31 -29.63 -5.21
C HIS A 391 2.09 -30.69 -4.40
N GLU A 392 3.41 -30.62 -4.41
CA GLU A 392 4.30 -31.48 -3.67
C GLU A 392 4.58 -31.01 -2.23
N ASP A 393 4.16 -29.76 -1.87
CA ASP A 393 4.30 -29.25 -0.51
C ASP A 393 3.27 -29.91 0.41
N PRO A 394 3.69 -30.56 1.50
CA PRO A 394 2.78 -31.21 2.46
C PRO A 394 1.69 -30.29 3.02
N ARG A 395 1.92 -28.96 3.00
CA ARG A 395 0.98 -27.94 3.45
C ARG A 395 -0.16 -27.70 2.45
N TRP A 396 0.05 -28.05 1.17
CA TRP A 396 -0.96 -27.99 0.13
C TRP A 396 -2.24 -28.73 0.52
N ILE A 397 -2.12 -29.93 1.09
CA ILE A 397 -3.26 -30.76 1.49
C ILE A 397 -4.11 -30.07 2.57
N ILE A 398 -3.45 -29.41 3.54
CA ILE A 398 -4.15 -28.68 4.62
C ILE A 398 -4.82 -27.44 4.04
N TYR A 399 -4.15 -26.72 3.18
CA TYR A 399 -4.66 -25.54 2.51
C TYR A 399 -5.82 -25.85 1.57
N GLU A 400 -5.70 -26.89 0.75
CA GLU A 400 -6.73 -27.35 -0.19
C GLU A 400 -7.98 -27.86 0.52
N SER A 401 -7.82 -28.59 1.62
CA SER A 401 -8.96 -29.06 2.41
C SER A 401 -9.74 -27.93 3.07
N ARG A 402 -9.03 -26.94 3.65
CA ARG A 402 -9.63 -25.74 4.26
C ARG A 402 -10.31 -24.85 3.21
N ARG A 403 -9.68 -24.69 2.07
CA ARG A 403 -10.18 -23.88 0.97
C ARG A 403 -11.45 -24.44 0.35
N ASN A 404 -11.51 -25.74 0.09
CA ASN A 404 -12.70 -26.38 -0.45
C ASN A 404 -13.87 -26.29 0.54
N GLN A 405 -13.63 -26.32 1.85
CA GLN A 405 -14.65 -26.12 2.86
C GLN A 405 -15.16 -24.68 2.94
N ILE A 406 -14.27 -23.69 2.80
CA ILE A 406 -14.63 -22.25 2.84
C ILE A 406 -15.42 -21.86 1.58
N ALA A 407 -15.01 -22.30 0.40
CA ALA A 407 -15.57 -21.85 -0.87
C ALA A 407 -16.97 -22.43 -1.20
N GLU A 408 -17.29 -23.62 -0.74
CA GLU A 408 -18.55 -24.32 -1.11
C GLU A 408 -19.76 -23.87 -0.30
N ASN A 409 -19.57 -23.19 0.84
CA ASN A 409 -20.65 -22.88 1.78
C ASN A 409 -20.74 -21.40 2.20
N ASP A 410 -19.81 -20.56 1.76
CA ASP A 410 -19.74 -19.16 2.17
C ASP A 410 -20.41 -18.26 1.13
N MET A 411 -21.04 -17.20 1.64
CA MET A 411 -21.64 -16.16 0.82
C MET A 411 -20.84 -14.85 1.01
N LEU A 412 -20.91 -13.97 0.02
CA LEU A 412 -20.34 -12.64 0.09
C LEU A 412 -21.44 -11.63 0.43
N LEU A 413 -21.29 -10.88 1.54
CA LEU A 413 -22.19 -9.77 1.84
C LEU A 413 -22.06 -8.70 0.76
N ASN A 414 -23.13 -8.43 0.06
CA ASN A 414 -23.16 -7.48 -1.06
C ASN A 414 -23.28 -6.05 -0.57
N ILE A 415 -22.16 -5.45 -0.17
CA ILE A 415 -22.12 -4.05 0.23
C ILE A 415 -22.40 -3.08 -0.94
N GLY A 416 -22.42 -3.56 -2.18
CA GLY A 416 -22.90 -2.80 -3.34
C GLY A 416 -24.39 -2.44 -3.26
N GLU A 417 -25.17 -3.15 -2.43
CA GLU A 417 -26.54 -2.78 -2.08
C GLU A 417 -26.52 -1.71 -0.97
N PRO A 418 -27.12 -0.52 -1.17
CA PRO A 418 -27.02 0.60 -0.22
C PRO A 418 -27.49 0.25 1.20
N GLU A 419 -28.54 -0.55 1.34
CA GLU A 419 -29.04 -0.97 2.65
C GLU A 419 -28.10 -1.96 3.34
N ALA A 420 -27.47 -2.87 2.59
CA ALA A 420 -26.49 -3.80 3.13
C ALA A 420 -25.21 -3.07 3.56
N ARG A 421 -24.73 -2.09 2.76
CA ARG A 421 -23.63 -1.21 3.14
C ARG A 421 -23.95 -0.46 4.43
N LYS A 422 -25.12 0.18 4.50
CA LYS A 422 -25.54 0.92 5.70
C LYS A 422 -25.59 0.01 6.92
N PHE A 423 -26.15 -1.18 6.79
CA PHE A 423 -26.20 -2.19 7.86
C PHE A 423 -24.80 -2.52 8.35
N LEU A 424 -23.86 -2.78 7.45
CA LEU A 424 -22.49 -3.12 7.84
C LEU A 424 -21.76 -1.93 8.48
N THR A 425 -21.90 -0.73 7.90
CA THR A 425 -21.29 0.50 8.43
C THR A 425 -21.80 0.80 9.85
N ASP A 426 -23.11 0.71 10.07
CA ASP A 426 -23.70 0.93 11.38
C ASP A 426 -23.23 -0.13 12.38
N PHE A 427 -23.24 -1.41 12.00
CA PHE A 427 -22.74 -2.50 12.84
C PHE A 427 -21.29 -2.25 13.28
N LEU A 428 -20.38 -1.94 12.36
CA LEU A 428 -18.98 -1.68 12.66
C LEU A 428 -18.81 -0.43 13.53
N SER A 429 -19.54 0.65 13.22
CA SER A 429 -19.54 1.88 13.99
C SER A 429 -19.99 1.64 15.44
N ASP A 430 -21.04 0.84 15.64
CA ASP A 430 -21.51 0.46 16.97
C ASP A 430 -20.44 -0.36 17.73
N LYS A 431 -19.74 -1.29 17.03
CA LYS A 431 -18.67 -2.08 17.65
C LYS A 431 -17.44 -1.25 18.01
N VAL A 432 -17.09 -0.24 17.20
CA VAL A 432 -16.03 0.72 17.58
C VAL A 432 -16.34 1.38 18.93
N VAL A 433 -17.57 1.81 19.13
CA VAL A 433 -18.00 2.45 20.40
C VAL A 433 -18.15 1.44 21.53
N GLU A 434 -18.86 0.32 21.28
CA GLU A 434 -19.14 -0.71 22.29
C GLU A 434 -17.88 -1.30 22.89
N PHE A 435 -16.88 -1.59 22.04
CA PHE A 435 -15.66 -2.27 22.45
C PHE A 435 -14.51 -1.30 22.77
N GLY A 436 -14.66 -0.01 22.44
CA GLY A 436 -13.60 1.00 22.61
C GLY A 436 -12.42 0.76 21.69
N LEU A 437 -12.68 0.61 20.38
CA LEU A 437 -11.64 0.31 19.40
C LEU A 437 -10.92 1.58 18.95
N ASP A 438 -9.59 1.50 18.83
CA ASP A 438 -8.74 2.50 18.19
C ASP A 438 -8.29 2.07 16.80
N CYS A 439 -8.35 0.76 16.52
CA CYS A 439 -8.08 0.21 15.20
C CYS A 439 -9.09 -0.91 14.88
N TYR A 440 -9.72 -0.75 13.75
CA TYR A 440 -10.54 -1.77 13.11
C TYR A 440 -9.66 -2.54 12.13
N ARG A 441 -9.41 -3.83 12.40
CA ARG A 441 -8.75 -4.73 11.46
C ARG A 441 -9.80 -5.44 10.64
N GLU A 442 -9.80 -5.15 9.33
CA GLU A 442 -10.64 -5.83 8.37
C GLU A 442 -9.86 -6.91 7.64
N ASP A 443 -10.22 -8.16 7.85
CA ASP A 443 -9.75 -9.27 7.03
C ASP A 443 -10.76 -9.63 5.94
N PHE A 444 -10.26 -10.24 4.87
CA PHE A 444 -11.06 -10.59 3.70
C PHE A 444 -10.56 -11.90 3.07
N ASN A 445 -10.92 -13.03 3.70
CA ASN A 445 -10.45 -14.38 3.32
C ASN A 445 -11.33 -15.05 2.25
N ILE A 446 -11.87 -14.26 1.34
CA ILE A 446 -12.69 -14.71 0.24
C ILE A 446 -12.20 -14.10 -1.07
N ALA A 447 -12.23 -14.84 -2.18
CA ALA A 447 -11.94 -14.29 -3.50
C ALA A 447 -13.27 -13.85 -4.15
N PRO A 448 -13.55 -12.54 -4.24
CA PRO A 448 -14.90 -12.06 -4.55
C PRO A 448 -15.25 -12.09 -6.02
N LEU A 449 -14.27 -12.23 -6.93
CA LEU A 449 -14.44 -12.03 -8.36
C LEU A 449 -15.57 -12.87 -8.96
N GLU A 450 -15.63 -14.17 -8.63
CA GLU A 450 -16.63 -15.06 -9.19
C GLU A 450 -18.04 -14.81 -8.61
N TYR A 451 -18.12 -14.31 -7.37
CA TYR A 451 -19.40 -13.85 -6.79
C TYR A 451 -19.97 -12.66 -7.58
N TRP A 452 -19.11 -11.67 -7.88
CA TRP A 452 -19.50 -10.49 -8.64
C TRP A 452 -19.93 -10.85 -10.06
N ARG A 453 -19.12 -11.67 -10.76
CA ARG A 453 -19.40 -12.09 -12.14
C ARG A 453 -20.65 -12.94 -12.28
N HIS A 454 -20.92 -13.80 -11.29
CA HIS A 454 -22.12 -14.61 -11.28
C HIS A 454 -23.39 -13.77 -11.06
N ALA A 455 -23.29 -12.70 -10.30
CA ALA A 455 -24.43 -11.80 -10.04
C ALA A 455 -24.76 -10.88 -11.23
N ASP A 456 -23.81 -10.66 -12.14
CA ASP A 456 -24.01 -9.80 -13.30
C ASP A 456 -24.83 -10.48 -14.41
N THR A 457 -25.75 -9.73 -15.03
CA THR A 457 -26.39 -10.14 -16.31
C THR A 457 -25.43 -9.89 -17.49
N SER A 458 -25.70 -10.51 -18.63
CA SER A 458 -24.81 -10.45 -19.80
C SER A 458 -24.58 -9.03 -20.34
N ASP A 459 -25.50 -8.10 -20.09
CA ASP A 459 -25.44 -6.70 -20.51
C ASP A 459 -25.08 -5.73 -19.38
N ARG A 460 -24.64 -6.29 -18.24
CA ARG A 460 -24.23 -5.53 -17.03
C ARG A 460 -22.93 -6.07 -16.42
N GLN A 461 -22.07 -6.71 -17.20
CA GLN A 461 -20.83 -7.33 -16.72
C GLN A 461 -19.85 -6.28 -16.17
N GLY A 462 -19.39 -6.48 -14.94
CA GLY A 462 -18.55 -5.58 -14.17
C GLY A 462 -19.31 -4.64 -13.24
N MET A 463 -20.66 -4.58 -13.35
CA MET A 463 -21.47 -3.65 -12.54
C MET A 463 -21.44 -4.01 -11.05
N THR A 464 -21.57 -5.28 -10.70
CA THR A 464 -21.55 -5.72 -9.30
C THR A 464 -20.21 -5.40 -8.64
N GLU A 465 -19.09 -5.62 -9.35
CA GLU A 465 -17.77 -5.23 -8.87
C GLU A 465 -17.68 -3.71 -8.64
N ILE A 466 -18.11 -2.90 -9.62
CA ILE A 466 -18.11 -1.43 -9.51
C ILE A 466 -18.85 -0.99 -8.25
N ARG A 467 -20.09 -1.43 -8.08
CA ARG A 467 -20.94 -1.09 -6.94
C ARG A 467 -20.31 -1.51 -5.61
N TYR A 468 -19.73 -2.71 -5.60
CA TYR A 468 -19.08 -3.25 -4.41
C TYR A 468 -17.86 -2.41 -3.98
N ILE A 469 -16.98 -2.08 -4.92
CA ILE A 469 -15.76 -1.34 -4.64
C ILE A 469 -16.05 0.13 -4.28
N GLU A 470 -16.97 0.79 -4.98
CA GLU A 470 -17.44 2.13 -4.60
C GLU A 470 -17.98 2.13 -3.15
N SER A 471 -18.80 1.15 -2.82
CA SER A 471 -19.38 1.01 -1.50
C SER A 471 -18.37 0.67 -0.41
N LEU A 472 -17.29 -0.06 -0.73
CA LEU A 472 -16.19 -0.30 0.19
C LEU A 472 -15.48 1.01 0.57
N TYR A 473 -15.22 1.88 -0.42
CA TYR A 473 -14.63 3.18 -0.15
C TYR A 473 -15.53 4.08 0.67
N ASP A 474 -16.82 4.15 0.31
CA ASP A 474 -17.83 4.91 1.05
C ASP A 474 -17.96 4.42 2.51
N MET A 475 -17.95 3.11 2.74
CA MET A 475 -18.02 2.52 4.07
C MET A 475 -16.81 2.92 4.93
N TRP A 476 -15.60 2.82 4.38
CA TRP A 476 -14.40 3.20 5.10
C TRP A 476 -14.33 4.71 5.35
N ASP A 477 -14.67 5.53 4.35
CA ASP A 477 -14.71 6.99 4.48
C ASP A 477 -15.75 7.42 5.53
N GLU A 478 -16.91 6.78 5.56
CA GLU A 478 -17.96 7.04 6.56
C GLU A 478 -17.53 6.60 7.97
N LEU A 479 -16.86 5.43 8.12
CA LEU A 479 -16.32 4.99 9.42
C LEU A 479 -15.26 5.96 9.95
N LEU A 480 -14.34 6.42 9.10
CA LEU A 480 -13.31 7.39 9.45
C LEU A 480 -13.90 8.76 9.78
N GLN A 481 -14.99 9.16 9.12
CA GLN A 481 -15.72 10.39 9.44
C GLN A 481 -16.46 10.31 10.78
N ARG A 482 -17.11 9.16 11.06
CA ARG A 482 -17.82 8.94 12.33
C ARG A 482 -16.84 8.80 13.50
N HIS A 483 -15.65 8.23 13.26
CA HIS A 483 -14.61 7.94 14.24
C HIS A 483 -13.25 8.50 13.80
N PRO A 484 -12.99 9.81 13.91
CA PRO A 484 -11.77 10.45 13.38
C PRO A 484 -10.45 9.90 13.98
N HIS A 485 -10.50 9.26 15.16
CA HIS A 485 -9.35 8.64 15.82
C HIS A 485 -9.01 7.25 15.26
N LEU A 486 -9.95 6.64 14.52
CA LEU A 486 -9.86 5.25 14.09
C LEU A 486 -8.74 5.06 13.06
N MET A 487 -7.98 4.01 13.23
CA MET A 487 -7.11 3.44 12.20
C MET A 487 -7.80 2.23 11.57
N ILE A 488 -7.70 2.06 10.27
CA ILE A 488 -8.12 0.85 9.57
C ILE A 488 -6.87 0.06 9.20
N ASP A 489 -6.80 -1.19 9.66
CA ASP A 489 -5.82 -2.17 9.20
C ASP A 489 -6.49 -3.08 8.17
N ASN A 490 -6.00 -3.01 6.93
CA ASN A 490 -6.57 -3.70 5.80
C ASN A 490 -5.80 -4.99 5.51
N CYS A 491 -6.40 -6.12 5.87
CA CYS A 491 -5.94 -7.45 5.54
C CYS A 491 -6.87 -8.12 4.52
N ALA A 492 -6.33 -9.00 3.71
CA ALA A 492 -7.09 -9.84 2.80
C ALA A 492 -6.36 -11.17 2.58
N SER A 493 -6.29 -12.01 3.61
CA SER A 493 -5.34 -13.12 3.72
C SER A 493 -3.90 -12.61 3.53
N GLY A 494 -3.53 -11.61 4.30
CA GLY A 494 -2.32 -10.81 4.10
C GLY A 494 -2.52 -9.61 3.19
N GLY A 495 -1.48 -9.17 2.51
CA GLY A 495 -1.43 -7.95 1.71
C GLY A 495 -2.00 -8.05 0.30
N ARG A 496 -3.17 -8.67 0.12
CA ARG A 496 -3.78 -8.84 -1.20
C ARG A 496 -4.69 -7.69 -1.63
N ARG A 497 -4.84 -6.65 -0.78
CA ARG A 497 -5.59 -5.42 -1.10
C ARG A 497 -4.73 -4.18 -0.84
N ILE A 498 -3.55 -4.12 -1.48
CA ILE A 498 -2.66 -2.96 -1.43
C ILE A 498 -2.70 -2.28 -2.79
N ASP A 499 -3.35 -1.13 -2.85
CA ASP A 499 -3.47 -0.27 -4.03
C ASP A 499 -3.57 1.21 -3.60
N LEU A 500 -3.58 2.15 -4.55
CA LEU A 500 -3.54 3.58 -4.25
C LEU A 500 -4.78 4.08 -3.47
N GLU A 501 -5.95 3.45 -3.63
CA GLU A 501 -7.16 3.81 -2.89
C GLU A 501 -7.13 3.25 -1.47
N THR A 502 -6.65 2.00 -1.28
CA THR A 502 -6.60 1.39 0.05
C THR A 502 -5.57 2.06 0.95
N ILE A 503 -4.37 2.38 0.42
CA ILE A 503 -3.32 3.02 1.23
C ILE A 503 -3.67 4.45 1.64
N SER A 504 -4.64 5.09 0.98
CA SER A 504 -5.16 6.42 1.34
C SER A 504 -6.07 6.39 2.58
N ARG A 505 -6.68 5.24 2.88
CA ARG A 505 -7.68 5.06 3.94
C ARG A 505 -7.22 4.14 5.06
N SER A 506 -6.28 3.27 4.76
CA SER A 506 -5.89 2.15 5.63
C SER A 506 -4.40 1.88 5.55
N THR A 507 -3.94 0.94 6.33
CA THR A 507 -2.56 0.44 6.32
C THR A 507 -2.55 -1.08 6.33
N ALA A 508 -1.51 -1.71 5.79
CA ALA A 508 -1.33 -3.14 5.81
C ALA A 508 -0.40 -3.53 6.95
N LEU A 509 -0.96 -3.73 8.16
CA LEU A 509 -0.18 -4.16 9.31
C LEU A 509 0.26 -5.64 9.21
N TRP A 510 -0.45 -6.44 8.41
CA TRP A 510 -0.14 -7.85 8.17
C TRP A 510 -0.04 -8.11 6.67
N ARG A 511 1.15 -7.93 6.10
CA ARG A 511 1.33 -7.95 4.64
C ARG A 511 1.29 -9.34 4.00
N THR A 512 1.39 -10.45 4.77
CA THR A 512 1.31 -11.82 4.25
C THR A 512 0.96 -12.80 5.36
N ASP A 513 0.16 -13.82 5.03
CA ASP A 513 -0.15 -14.94 5.93
C ASP A 513 0.97 -16.00 5.95
N TRP A 514 2.07 -15.73 5.28
CA TRP A 514 3.23 -16.60 5.23
C TRP A 514 4.48 -15.95 5.85
N PRO A 515 4.50 -15.74 7.16
CA PRO A 515 5.65 -15.14 7.83
C PRO A 515 6.66 -16.19 8.30
N ALA A 516 6.84 -17.30 7.56
CA ALA A 516 7.40 -18.56 8.04
C ALA A 516 8.72 -18.41 8.80
N ASP A 517 9.65 -17.56 8.33
CA ASP A 517 10.94 -17.31 8.98
C ASP A 517 11.54 -15.95 8.59
N SER A 518 12.71 -15.65 9.12
CA SER A 518 13.45 -14.42 8.87
C SER A 518 13.77 -14.21 7.38
N LEU A 519 14.02 -15.29 6.63
CA LEU A 519 14.29 -15.22 5.20
C LEU A 519 13.09 -14.65 4.41
N HIS A 520 11.88 -15.16 4.69
CA HIS A 520 10.64 -14.67 4.05
C HIS A 520 10.42 -13.20 4.39
N LYS A 521 10.58 -12.83 5.67
CA LYS A 521 10.43 -11.44 6.12
C LYS A 521 11.39 -10.48 5.40
N GLN A 522 12.65 -10.89 5.20
CA GLN A 522 13.64 -10.13 4.45
C GLN A 522 13.27 -9.99 2.98
N CYS A 523 12.87 -11.09 2.31
CA CYS A 523 12.45 -11.07 0.91
C CYS A 523 11.26 -10.15 0.67
N HIS A 524 10.24 -10.26 1.50
CA HIS A 524 9.04 -9.43 1.42
C HIS A 524 9.34 -7.95 1.70
N SER A 525 10.19 -7.63 2.69
CA SER A 525 10.62 -6.27 3.00
C SER A 525 11.37 -5.64 1.84
N TYR A 526 12.32 -6.37 1.27
CA TYR A 526 13.10 -5.89 0.12
C TYR A 526 12.22 -5.46 -1.05
N GLY A 527 11.20 -6.25 -1.38
CA GLY A 527 10.31 -5.96 -2.49
C GLY A 527 9.33 -4.83 -2.20
N LEU A 528 8.60 -4.93 -1.08
CA LEU A 528 7.52 -3.98 -0.78
C LEU A 528 8.03 -2.57 -0.45
N PHE A 529 9.20 -2.42 0.19
CA PHE A 529 9.81 -1.12 0.45
C PHE A 529 10.08 -0.30 -0.81
N GLN A 530 10.20 -0.92 -1.98
CA GLN A 530 10.38 -0.18 -3.24
C GLN A 530 9.13 0.63 -3.63
N TRP A 531 7.95 0.26 -3.12
CA TRP A 531 6.67 0.82 -3.53
C TRP A 531 5.92 1.51 -2.40
N VAL A 532 5.75 0.82 -1.26
CA VAL A 532 4.88 1.26 -0.17
C VAL A 532 5.70 1.49 1.10
N PRO A 533 5.75 2.72 1.64
CA PRO A 533 6.51 3.00 2.86
C PRO A 533 5.81 2.52 4.14
N LEU A 534 4.47 2.46 4.15
CA LEU A 534 3.65 2.20 5.32
C LEU A 534 3.15 0.75 5.34
N HIS A 535 3.91 -0.15 5.92
CA HIS A 535 3.51 -1.54 6.15
C HIS A 535 4.23 -2.12 7.36
N THR A 536 3.73 -3.25 7.85
CA THR A 536 4.45 -4.08 8.82
C THR A 536 4.57 -5.52 8.32
N THR A 537 5.22 -6.35 9.11
CA THR A 537 5.33 -7.80 8.89
C THR A 537 4.89 -8.56 10.13
N ALA A 538 4.74 -9.87 9.98
CA ALA A 538 4.43 -10.75 11.08
C ALA A 538 5.36 -10.59 12.29
N GLY A 539 4.80 -10.78 13.47
CA GLY A 539 5.50 -10.66 14.73
C GLY A 539 6.69 -11.61 14.86
N ALA A 540 7.67 -11.16 15.60
CA ALA A 540 8.81 -11.97 16.04
C ALA A 540 8.93 -11.90 17.56
N VAL A 541 9.46 -12.97 18.17
CA VAL A 541 9.83 -12.95 19.57
C VAL A 541 11.03 -12.00 19.73
N ALA A 542 10.88 -10.99 20.58
CA ALA A 542 11.87 -9.91 20.72
C ALA A 542 13.27 -10.39 21.12
N GLU A 543 13.36 -11.52 21.84
CA GLU A 543 14.64 -12.13 22.26
C GLU A 543 15.41 -12.74 21.10
N ASN A 544 14.75 -13.07 19.98
CA ASN A 544 15.41 -13.48 18.73
C ASN A 544 15.71 -12.23 17.89
N GLU A 545 16.87 -11.63 18.17
CA GLU A 545 17.30 -10.38 17.56
C GLU A 545 17.36 -10.45 16.03
N TYR A 546 17.85 -11.55 15.46
CA TYR A 546 17.91 -11.74 14.02
C TYR A 546 16.53 -11.74 13.37
N ASP A 547 15.58 -12.48 13.97
CA ASP A 547 14.22 -12.56 13.46
C ASP A 547 13.47 -11.23 13.65
N LEU A 548 13.63 -10.58 14.82
CA LEU A 548 13.01 -9.29 15.07
C LEU A 548 13.54 -8.20 14.13
N ARG A 549 14.87 -8.13 13.90
CA ARG A 549 15.45 -7.19 12.94
C ARG A 549 15.00 -7.46 11.50
N SER A 550 14.78 -8.73 11.14
CA SER A 550 14.18 -9.11 9.85
C SER A 550 12.70 -8.67 9.73
N SER A 551 12.05 -8.40 10.87
CA SER A 551 10.67 -7.92 10.96
C SER A 551 10.55 -6.39 11.04
N MET A 552 11.66 -5.65 11.22
CA MET A 552 11.63 -4.19 11.37
C MET A 552 11.22 -3.50 10.08
N THR A 553 10.18 -2.69 10.18
CA THR A 553 9.61 -1.84 9.11
C THR A 553 9.18 -0.51 9.71
N ALA A 554 8.37 0.29 9.01
CA ALA A 554 7.85 1.56 9.54
C ALA A 554 7.00 1.37 10.81
N GLY A 555 6.33 0.22 10.98
CA GLY A 555 5.76 -0.27 12.22
C GLY A 555 6.44 -1.58 12.62
N LEU A 556 6.17 -2.06 13.83
CA LEU A 556 6.75 -3.30 14.32
C LEU A 556 5.71 -4.13 15.06
N MET A 557 5.57 -5.39 14.67
CA MET A 557 4.78 -6.37 15.41
C MET A 557 5.70 -7.27 16.20
N VAL A 558 5.36 -7.50 17.47
CA VAL A 558 6.14 -8.35 18.37
C VAL A 558 5.26 -9.42 18.99
N GLN A 559 5.91 -10.51 19.41
CA GLN A 559 5.34 -11.55 20.25
C GLN A 559 6.11 -11.57 21.57
N PHE A 560 5.44 -11.94 22.65
CA PHE A 560 6.11 -12.07 23.94
C PHE A 560 7.09 -13.23 23.95
N GLY A 561 8.29 -12.93 24.46
CA GLY A 561 9.25 -13.90 24.93
C GLY A 561 9.22 -14.06 26.46
N SER A 562 10.29 -14.60 27.01
CA SER A 562 10.46 -14.84 28.44
C SER A 562 11.21 -13.74 29.18
N ASP A 563 11.92 -12.85 28.46
CA ASP A 563 12.82 -11.83 28.99
C ASP A 563 12.38 -10.41 28.60
N ASP A 564 11.73 -9.73 29.56
CA ASP A 564 11.21 -8.37 29.34
C ASP A 564 12.30 -7.30 29.26
N GLU A 565 13.49 -7.53 29.84
CA GLU A 565 14.61 -6.59 29.77
C GLU A 565 15.21 -6.59 28.36
N LYS A 566 15.43 -7.78 27.79
CA LYS A 566 15.85 -7.90 26.38
C LYS A 566 14.81 -7.36 25.42
N THR A 567 13.55 -7.68 25.65
CA THR A 567 12.43 -7.14 24.88
C THR A 567 12.47 -5.62 24.86
N ARG A 568 12.61 -4.99 26.03
CA ARG A 568 12.73 -3.53 26.14
C ARG A 568 13.94 -3.00 25.37
N ALA A 569 15.11 -3.58 25.57
CA ALA A 569 16.36 -3.10 24.98
C ALA A 569 16.27 -3.07 23.44
N ILE A 570 15.72 -4.11 22.81
CA ILE A 570 15.57 -4.17 21.36
C ILE A 570 14.46 -3.23 20.84
N LEU A 571 13.38 -3.06 21.60
CA LEU A 571 12.34 -2.09 21.22
C LEU A 571 12.82 -0.64 21.36
N ASP A 572 13.64 -0.33 22.39
CA ASP A 572 14.28 0.97 22.54
C ASP A 572 15.29 1.23 21.40
N GLN A 573 15.96 0.19 20.90
CA GLN A 573 16.80 0.29 19.69
C GLN A 573 15.95 0.60 18.46
N TYR A 574 14.84 -0.13 18.27
CA TYR A 574 13.91 0.10 17.15
C TYR A 574 13.37 1.54 17.16
N LEU A 575 12.93 2.07 18.29
CA LEU A 575 12.41 3.44 18.39
C LEU A 575 13.41 4.51 17.94
N LYS A 576 14.72 4.26 18.09
CA LYS A 576 15.79 5.18 17.62
C LYS A 576 15.91 5.20 16.11
N ILE A 577 15.58 4.08 15.44
CA ILE A 577 15.76 3.91 14.00
C ILE A 577 14.46 3.95 13.21
N GLN A 578 13.29 3.86 13.86
CA GLN A 578 11.98 3.81 13.22
C GLN A 578 11.77 4.94 12.19
N LYS A 579 12.25 6.14 12.50
CA LYS A 579 12.15 7.32 11.62
C LYS A 579 12.75 7.08 10.24
N TYR A 580 13.80 6.27 10.12
CA TYR A 580 14.50 6.06 8.85
C TYR A 580 13.66 5.25 7.84
N PHE A 581 12.73 4.39 8.29
CA PHE A 581 11.86 3.64 7.39
C PHE A 581 10.91 4.54 6.57
N TYR A 582 10.73 5.79 6.97
CA TYR A 582 9.98 6.81 6.22
C TYR A 582 10.84 7.54 5.18
N GLY A 583 12.15 7.35 5.20
CA GLY A 583 13.11 7.91 4.25
C GLY A 583 13.12 7.22 2.89
N ASP A 584 14.06 7.62 2.05
CA ASP A 584 14.32 7.03 0.74
C ASP A 584 14.91 5.63 0.90
N TYR A 585 14.49 4.69 0.08
CA TYR A 585 14.91 3.29 0.13
C TYR A 585 15.84 2.93 -1.03
N TYR A 586 16.96 2.30 -0.72
CA TYR A 586 17.93 1.83 -1.70
C TYR A 586 18.34 0.38 -1.41
N PRO A 587 18.03 -0.57 -2.31
CA PRO A 587 18.64 -1.90 -2.26
C PRO A 587 20.17 -1.77 -2.43
N LEU A 588 20.95 -2.41 -1.55
CA LEU A 588 22.42 -2.45 -1.63
C LEU A 588 22.95 -3.80 -2.12
N THR A 589 22.10 -4.82 -2.19
CA THR A 589 22.36 -6.12 -2.79
C THR A 589 21.24 -6.46 -3.77
N GLU A 590 21.45 -7.44 -4.63
CA GLU A 590 20.39 -7.96 -5.49
C GLU A 590 19.35 -8.75 -4.68
N TYR A 591 18.10 -8.77 -5.16
CA TYR A 591 17.05 -9.62 -4.58
C TYR A 591 17.42 -11.09 -4.73
N ASN A 592 17.29 -11.84 -3.64
CA ASN A 592 17.63 -13.26 -3.65
C ASN A 592 16.83 -14.03 -2.60
N THR A 593 16.30 -15.20 -2.94
CA THR A 593 15.55 -16.08 -2.05
C THR A 593 16.39 -17.20 -1.45
N SER A 594 17.68 -17.28 -1.78
CA SER A 594 18.58 -18.32 -1.28
C SER A 594 19.03 -18.07 0.17
N ARG A 595 19.33 -19.15 0.91
CA ARG A 595 19.79 -19.09 2.31
C ARG A 595 21.31 -18.89 2.45
N ASP A 596 22.06 -18.91 1.36
CA ASP A 596 23.52 -18.88 1.33
C ASP A 596 24.12 -17.51 0.95
N VAL A 597 23.31 -16.46 0.98
CA VAL A 597 23.72 -15.09 0.64
C VAL A 597 23.66 -14.15 1.84
N CYS A 598 24.29 -12.98 1.69
CA CYS A 598 24.01 -11.80 2.49
C CYS A 598 23.03 -10.90 1.75
N MET A 599 22.17 -10.20 2.48
CA MET A 599 21.24 -9.22 1.94
C MET A 599 21.34 -7.91 2.71
N ALA A 600 21.29 -6.78 2.01
CA ALA A 600 21.36 -5.45 2.64
C ALA A 600 20.58 -4.40 1.87
N TRP A 601 20.12 -3.40 2.61
CA TRP A 601 19.46 -2.20 2.09
C TRP A 601 19.75 -0.99 2.97
N GLN A 602 19.51 0.19 2.39
CA GLN A 602 19.70 1.49 3.02
C GLN A 602 18.37 2.23 3.08
N PHE A 603 18.17 2.95 4.18
CA PHE A 603 17.21 4.04 4.26
C PHE A 603 17.97 5.34 4.49
N ASP A 604 17.70 6.32 3.64
CA ASP A 604 18.31 7.65 3.72
C ASP A 604 17.25 8.71 4.04
N TYR A 605 17.58 9.60 4.98
CA TYR A 605 16.70 10.70 5.33
C TYR A 605 17.50 12.01 5.19
N PRO A 606 17.67 12.49 3.95
CA PRO A 606 18.58 13.58 3.62
C PRO A 606 18.20 14.90 4.29
N GLU A 607 16.89 15.13 4.59
CA GLU A 607 16.40 16.34 5.24
C GLU A 607 17.00 16.55 6.64
N ILE A 608 17.37 15.48 7.32
CA ILE A 608 18.04 15.53 8.61
C ILE A 608 19.50 15.08 8.54
N GLY A 609 19.98 14.75 7.34
CA GLY A 609 21.35 14.29 7.11
C GLY A 609 21.66 12.96 7.80
N GLU A 610 20.68 12.09 7.98
CA GLU A 610 20.82 10.82 8.70
C GLU A 610 20.24 9.68 7.86
N GLY A 611 20.70 8.47 8.17
CA GLY A 611 20.14 7.26 7.57
C GLY A 611 20.63 6.01 8.26
N MET A 612 20.25 4.86 7.72
CA MET A 612 20.70 3.57 8.23
C MET A 612 20.93 2.57 7.11
N VAL A 613 21.78 1.59 7.40
CA VAL A 613 21.97 0.39 6.61
C VAL A 613 21.61 -0.81 7.48
N GLN A 614 20.76 -1.70 6.96
CA GLN A 614 20.49 -3.01 7.55
C GLN A 614 21.15 -4.08 6.69
N ALA A 615 21.95 -4.95 7.32
CA ALA A 615 22.62 -6.07 6.66
C ALA A 615 22.32 -7.38 7.38
N PHE A 616 22.09 -8.42 6.60
CA PHE A 616 21.73 -9.75 7.08
C PHE A 616 22.66 -10.81 6.46
N ARG A 617 23.31 -11.60 7.31
CA ARG A 617 23.99 -12.84 6.92
C ARG A 617 23.02 -13.99 7.14
N ARG A 618 22.60 -14.63 6.06
CA ARG A 618 21.67 -15.76 6.14
C ARG A 618 22.34 -17.05 6.62
N GLU A 619 21.53 -18.01 6.99
CA GLU A 619 21.90 -19.24 7.71
C GLU A 619 23.06 -20.02 7.10
N ASN A 620 23.13 -20.11 5.76
CA ASN A 620 24.11 -20.89 5.02
C ASN A 620 25.18 -20.02 4.33
N SER A 621 25.17 -18.69 4.57
CA SER A 621 26.14 -17.81 3.94
C SER A 621 27.55 -18.03 4.50
N SER A 622 28.49 -18.35 3.61
CA SER A 622 29.91 -18.47 3.98
C SER A 622 30.60 -17.11 4.17
N GLN A 623 29.94 -16.01 3.81
CA GLN A 623 30.50 -14.65 3.90
C GLN A 623 30.31 -14.10 5.30
N GLU A 624 31.40 -13.93 6.06
CA GLU A 624 31.38 -13.26 7.38
C GLU A 624 31.31 -11.75 7.28
N SER A 625 31.65 -11.20 6.12
CA SER A 625 31.65 -9.77 5.85
C SER A 625 31.11 -9.48 4.46
N ILE A 626 30.43 -8.36 4.32
CA ILE A 626 29.95 -7.83 3.04
C ILE A 626 30.40 -6.39 2.87
N LYS A 627 30.86 -6.03 1.67
CA LYS A 627 31.20 -4.66 1.31
C LYS A 627 29.97 -4.00 0.66
N LEU A 628 29.53 -2.90 1.22
CA LEU A 628 28.33 -2.18 0.82
C LEU A 628 28.67 -0.77 0.33
N TYR A 629 27.90 -0.29 -0.64
CA TYR A 629 28.08 1.02 -1.27
C TYR A 629 26.80 1.83 -1.10
N PRO A 630 26.72 2.69 -0.07
CA PRO A 630 25.56 3.57 0.12
C PRO A 630 25.27 4.41 -1.12
N LYS A 631 24.03 4.83 -1.24
CA LYS A 631 23.54 5.60 -2.39
C LYS A 631 23.10 7.00 -1.95
N ALA A 632 23.12 7.94 -2.89
CA ALA A 632 22.53 9.26 -2.77
C ALA A 632 23.05 10.13 -1.60
N LEU A 633 24.27 9.88 -1.12
CA LEU A 633 24.91 10.70 -0.10
C LEU A 633 25.51 11.97 -0.72
N ASP A 634 25.62 13.02 0.10
CA ASP A 634 26.39 14.22 -0.26
C ASP A 634 27.87 13.87 -0.33
N ALA A 635 28.45 13.90 -1.54
CA ALA A 635 29.81 13.46 -1.80
C ALA A 635 30.86 14.24 -0.99
N ASP A 636 30.63 15.54 -0.76
CA ASP A 636 31.55 16.44 -0.10
C ASP A 636 31.36 16.48 1.44
N ALA A 637 30.31 15.88 1.95
CA ALA A 637 30.02 15.85 3.37
C ALA A 637 30.74 14.70 4.07
N MET A 638 31.16 14.95 5.32
CA MET A 638 31.64 13.91 6.23
C MET A 638 30.47 13.24 6.92
N TYR A 639 30.48 11.92 7.00
CA TYR A 639 29.49 11.10 7.70
C TYR A 639 30.16 10.30 8.82
N THR A 640 29.57 10.35 10.01
CA THR A 640 29.92 9.47 11.12
C THR A 640 29.05 8.21 11.03
N MET A 641 29.67 7.05 10.89
CA MET A 641 29.03 5.74 10.78
C MET A 641 29.09 5.04 12.13
N ASN A 642 27.94 4.73 12.73
CA ASN A 642 27.84 4.05 14.02
C ASN A 642 27.22 2.66 13.87
N ASN A 643 27.97 1.62 14.20
CA ASN A 643 27.45 0.27 14.27
C ASN A 643 26.77 0.05 15.63
N LEU A 644 25.47 -0.25 15.63
CA LEU A 644 24.68 -0.40 16.88
C LEU A 644 25.04 -1.66 17.67
N ASP A 645 25.74 -2.63 17.04
CA ASP A 645 26.09 -3.91 17.68
C ASP A 645 27.45 -3.86 18.37
N THR A 646 28.37 -3.03 17.88
CA THR A 646 29.76 -3.03 18.34
C THR A 646 30.18 -1.73 18.98
N SER A 647 29.36 -0.70 18.93
CA SER A 647 29.70 0.68 19.31
C SER A 647 30.92 1.24 18.54
N ALA A 648 31.31 0.58 17.44
CA ALA A 648 32.36 1.11 16.56
C ALA A 648 31.82 2.32 15.80
N SER A 649 32.68 3.33 15.65
CA SER A 649 32.36 4.55 14.92
C SER A 649 33.51 4.85 13.95
N ASP A 650 33.15 5.06 12.70
CA ASP A 650 34.08 5.42 11.62
C ASP A 650 33.59 6.72 10.97
N GLU A 651 34.53 7.52 10.46
CA GLU A 651 34.25 8.75 9.72
C GLU A 651 34.71 8.58 8.27
N MET A 652 33.81 8.85 7.31
CA MET A 652 34.09 8.80 5.87
C MET A 652 33.33 9.91 5.15
N THR A 653 33.91 10.40 4.06
CA THR A 653 33.15 11.29 3.17
C THR A 653 32.05 10.53 2.43
N GLY A 654 30.98 11.22 2.03
CA GLY A 654 29.94 10.60 1.21
C GLY A 654 30.51 10.03 -0.09
N LYS A 655 31.49 10.70 -0.69
CA LYS A 655 32.21 10.20 -1.87
C LYS A 655 32.91 8.85 -1.58
N GLU A 656 33.67 8.77 -0.49
CA GLU A 656 34.35 7.53 -0.10
C GLU A 656 33.35 6.41 0.17
N LEU A 657 32.22 6.70 0.84
CA LEU A 657 31.17 5.74 1.08
C LEU A 657 30.54 5.22 -0.21
N MET A 658 30.27 6.10 -1.18
CA MET A 658 29.64 5.71 -2.45
C MET A 658 30.61 5.01 -3.41
N GLU A 659 31.88 5.44 -3.49
CA GLU A 659 32.87 4.91 -4.44
C GLU A 659 33.66 3.73 -3.87
N ASN A 660 34.10 3.82 -2.61
CA ASN A 660 34.94 2.82 -1.97
C ASN A 660 34.12 1.84 -1.12
N GLY A 661 32.93 2.24 -0.68
CA GLY A 661 32.09 1.44 0.21
C GLY A 661 32.68 1.25 1.59
N PHE A 662 31.94 0.58 2.45
CA PHE A 662 32.36 0.17 3.79
C PHE A 662 32.06 -1.30 4.04
N VAL A 663 32.75 -1.92 5.00
CA VAL A 663 32.63 -3.35 5.29
C VAL A 663 31.75 -3.56 6.53
N VAL A 664 30.71 -4.38 6.37
CA VAL A 664 29.89 -4.85 7.49
C VAL A 664 30.30 -6.27 7.84
N ASN A 665 30.66 -6.48 9.10
CA ASN A 665 31.02 -7.80 9.64
C ASN A 665 29.87 -8.35 10.46
N THR A 666 29.38 -9.54 10.11
CA THR A 666 28.35 -10.28 10.85
C THR A 666 28.94 -11.62 11.28
N LYS A 667 29.49 -11.67 12.50
CA LYS A 667 30.14 -12.89 13.03
C LYS A 667 29.17 -14.03 13.25
N ASN A 668 27.96 -13.70 13.70
CA ASN A 668 26.91 -14.72 13.92
C ASN A 668 26.34 -15.24 12.60
N GLN A 669 25.86 -16.48 12.63
CA GLN A 669 25.24 -17.13 11.48
C GLN A 669 24.02 -17.95 11.95
N PRO A 670 22.79 -17.55 11.64
CA PRO A 670 22.47 -16.28 10.97
C PRO A 670 22.84 -15.06 11.81
N GLY A 671 23.03 -13.91 11.17
CA GLY A 671 23.41 -12.68 11.83
C GLY A 671 22.88 -11.43 11.13
N SER A 672 22.73 -10.37 11.86
CA SER A 672 22.30 -9.06 11.35
C SER A 672 23.18 -7.96 11.91
N SER A 673 23.25 -6.84 11.21
CA SER A 673 23.90 -5.62 11.68
C SER A 673 23.12 -4.39 11.23
N ILE A 674 23.06 -3.38 12.11
CA ILE A 674 22.44 -2.09 11.82
C ILE A 674 23.50 -1.00 12.00
N ILE A 675 23.76 -0.28 10.91
CA ILE A 675 24.67 0.85 10.89
C ILE A 675 23.84 2.12 10.67
N VAL A 676 23.91 3.03 11.62
CA VAL A 676 23.30 4.36 11.50
C VAL A 676 24.39 5.34 11.12
N TYR A 677 24.12 6.17 10.13
CA TYR A 677 25.04 7.22 9.73
C TYR A 677 24.40 8.61 9.91
N LYS A 678 25.27 9.58 10.17
CA LYS A 678 24.89 10.96 10.36
C LYS A 678 25.91 11.89 9.70
N LYS A 679 25.42 12.84 8.92
CA LYS A 679 26.21 13.91 8.35
C LYS A 679 26.80 14.78 9.46
N SER A 680 28.12 14.92 9.48
CA SER A 680 28.83 15.78 10.45
C SER A 680 28.56 17.24 10.12
N VAL A 681 28.14 17.99 11.12
CA VAL A 681 27.99 19.45 11.00
C VAL A 681 29.41 20.06 10.97
N ASN A 682 29.75 20.70 9.87
CA ASN A 682 31.01 21.38 9.76
C ASN A 682 30.98 22.66 10.60
N LYS A 683 31.56 22.64 11.81
CA LYS A 683 31.54 23.75 12.78
C LYS A 683 32.05 25.09 12.23
N ASP A 684 32.81 25.05 11.12
CA ASP A 684 33.39 26.26 10.50
C ASP A 684 32.44 26.88 9.43
N ARG A 685 31.33 26.23 9.08
CA ARG A 685 30.34 26.72 8.09
C ARG A 685 28.97 27.06 8.68
N ASP A 686 28.63 26.53 9.87
CA ASP A 686 27.29 26.64 10.44
C ASP A 686 27.27 27.58 11.66
N TYR A 687 27.44 28.87 11.44
CA TYR A 687 27.30 29.89 12.49
C TYR A 687 25.83 30.29 12.79
N TYR A 688 24.83 29.50 12.46
CA TYR A 688 23.45 29.77 12.86
C TYR A 688 22.58 28.50 12.91
N PHE A 689 22.82 27.59 13.85
CA PHE A 689 21.74 26.71 14.35
C PHE A 689 22.09 26.21 15.76
N ASP A 690 21.48 26.86 16.76
CA ASP A 690 21.55 26.40 18.15
C ASP A 690 20.69 25.14 18.32
N GLY A 691 21.32 24.04 18.71
CA GLY A 691 20.83 22.69 18.73
C GLY A 691 19.65 22.42 19.68
N ARG A 692 18.45 22.90 19.38
CA ARG A 692 17.21 22.48 20.03
C ARG A 692 16.12 22.26 18.99
N ILE A 693 16.21 21.16 18.26
CA ILE A 693 15.02 20.64 17.58
C ILE A 693 14.27 19.80 18.60
N SER A 694 13.25 20.38 19.21
CA SER A 694 12.31 19.65 20.08
C SER A 694 11.48 18.67 19.23
N ARG A 695 10.98 17.60 19.85
CA ARG A 695 10.02 16.67 19.26
C ARG A 695 8.84 17.41 18.59
N GLU A 696 8.45 18.53 19.12
CA GLU A 696 7.41 19.45 18.64
C GLU A 696 7.77 20.10 17.28
N VAL A 697 9.05 20.37 17.02
CA VAL A 697 9.52 20.88 15.72
C VAL A 697 9.56 19.76 14.68
N LEU A 698 9.90 18.53 15.08
CA LEU A 698 9.84 17.36 14.21
C LEU A 698 8.38 17.01 13.83
N GLU A 699 7.47 17.10 14.79
CA GLU A 699 6.04 16.91 14.56
C GLU A 699 5.44 18.05 13.71
N ASN A 700 5.87 19.29 13.91
CA ASN A 700 5.51 20.43 13.05
C ASN A 700 6.16 20.37 11.66
N TYR A 701 7.37 19.81 11.52
CA TYR A 701 8.04 19.62 10.23
C TYR A 701 7.40 18.50 9.41
N LEU A 702 6.97 17.43 10.06
CA LEU A 702 6.20 16.33 9.46
C LEU A 702 4.76 16.75 9.10
N SER A 703 4.26 17.84 9.69
CA SER A 703 2.93 18.40 9.43
C SER A 703 2.90 19.55 8.44
N ARG A 704 4.05 20.17 8.11
CA ARG A 704 4.14 21.27 7.16
C ARG A 704 4.91 20.81 5.92
N SER A 705 4.19 20.64 4.81
CA SER A 705 4.81 20.71 3.49
C SER A 705 5.39 22.11 3.33
N ILE A 706 6.72 22.24 3.32
CA ILE A 706 7.35 23.50 2.95
C ILE A 706 7.15 23.68 1.46
N THR A 707 6.26 24.57 1.08
CA THR A 707 6.08 24.96 -0.32
C THR A 707 7.30 25.78 -0.76
N MET A 708 7.78 25.49 -1.93
CA MET A 708 8.87 26.20 -2.62
C MET A 708 8.56 27.71 -2.81
N MET A 709 7.32 28.16 -2.57
CA MET A 709 6.91 29.56 -2.67
C MET A 709 7.29 30.41 -1.45
N ASP A 710 7.42 29.84 -0.26
CA ASP A 710 7.83 30.62 0.92
C ASP A 710 9.33 31.02 0.87
N LEU A 711 10.13 30.32 0.05
CA LEU A 711 11.54 30.65 -0.19
C LEU A 711 11.78 31.68 -1.31
N LEU A 712 10.78 31.99 -2.11
CA LEU A 712 10.88 32.95 -3.23
C LEU A 712 10.15 34.29 -2.97
N SER A 713 9.48 34.43 -1.83
CA SER A 713 8.76 35.64 -1.43
C SER A 713 9.38 36.40 -0.26
N GLY A 714 10.59 36.03 0.17
CA GLY A 714 11.39 36.74 1.17
C GLY A 714 12.44 37.65 0.56
#